data_53450317d532eedb20c7ea2cab400200
#
_entry.id   53450317d532eedb20c7ea2cab400200
#
_cell.length_a   1.000
_cell.length_b   1.000
_cell.length_c   1.000
_cell.angle_alpha   90.00
_cell.angle_beta   90.00
_cell.angle_gamma   90.00
#
_symmetry.space_group_name_H-M   'P 1'
#
loop_
_entity.id
_entity.type
_entity.pdbx_description
1 polymer ?
#
loop_
_entity_poly.entity_id
_entity_poly.type
_entity_poly.pdbx_seq_one_letter_code
_entity_poly.pdbx_strand_id
1 'polypeptide(L)'
;MNYGYVKVAAAVPRVKVADCKFNAREIEKEIIIAEGKGVQIIAFPELCVTGYTCGDLFAQQLLLEEAEMGLIQIVSNTRQLDIIAILGMPIAMNGVLLNAAVVIQKGKVLGVVPKTYLPNYKEFYEKRWFTSAVDVSERSVRLCGQVVPMGTDLLFETADTTFGIEICEDLWAPIPPSSSLALQGAEILFNLSADNEGIGKHNYLCSLISQQSARCIAGYVFCSCGFGESTTDVVFAGNGLIFENGSLIARSKRFSFEGQVIISEIDVEHLRTERRDITTFSACRAHCAPGEAVRVSTEYVNSKELNLTRCFDPHPFVPQGVELNERCEEIFSIQVSGLAQRLVHTAAKSAVVGISGGLDSTLALLVCVKTFDKLGWSRKDIIGVTMPGFGTTDRTYTNALDLMNSLGITVREVSIKEACIQHFKDIDHDIDVHDVVYENAQARERTQILMDIANQTWGMVIGTGDLSELALGWATYNGDHMSMYGVNGSVPKTLVKYLVKWVAENDMDEASRMTLLDIVDTPISPELIPADENGNIKQITEDLVGPYELHDFFLYYFLRCGFRPSKIFFLAVRTFKDVYDEETIKKWLQTFFRRFFNQQFKRSCLPDGPKVGSISISPRGDWRMPSDASSEMWLREVESLA
;
A
#
# COMPACT_ATOMS: atom_id res chain seq x y z
N MET A 1 9.34 -4.97 20.07
CA MET A 1 9.81 -5.06 18.66
C MET A 1 9.32 -3.83 17.92
N ASN A 2 10.10 -3.25 16.99
CA ASN A 2 9.66 -2.08 16.20
C ASN A 2 9.05 -2.46 14.84
N TYR A 3 9.02 -3.74 14.50
CA TYR A 3 8.48 -4.28 13.24
C TYR A 3 8.97 -3.56 11.97
N GLY A 4 10.18 -2.99 12.01
CA GLY A 4 10.75 -2.24 10.90
C GLY A 4 10.21 -0.82 10.72
N TYR A 5 9.45 -0.29 11.68
CA TYR A 5 8.97 1.09 11.65
C TYR A 5 9.96 2.05 12.28
N VAL A 6 10.24 3.15 11.58
CA VAL A 6 11.04 4.28 12.07
C VAL A 6 10.14 5.49 12.19
N LYS A 7 10.01 6.02 13.41
CA LYS A 7 9.16 7.19 13.69
C LYS A 7 9.90 8.47 13.37
N VAL A 8 9.36 9.24 12.41
CA VAL A 8 9.95 10.49 11.92
C VAL A 8 9.01 11.68 12.14
N ALA A 9 9.56 12.87 12.15
CA ALA A 9 8.76 14.08 12.22
C ALA A 9 9.23 15.15 11.23
N ALA A 10 8.26 15.86 10.64
CA ALA A 10 8.44 17.10 9.91
C ALA A 10 7.97 18.25 10.81
N ALA A 11 8.87 19.12 11.23
CA ALA A 11 8.56 20.29 12.04
C ALA A 11 8.31 21.52 11.18
N VAL A 12 7.38 22.35 11.59
CA VAL A 12 7.12 23.69 11.03
C VAL A 12 7.07 24.66 12.22
N PRO A 13 8.23 25.13 12.73
CA PRO A 13 8.27 26.02 13.88
C PRO A 13 7.75 27.40 13.52
N ARG A 14 7.33 28.16 14.53
CA ARG A 14 7.21 29.60 14.39
C ARG A 14 8.61 30.21 14.35
N VAL A 15 8.83 31.10 13.41
CA VAL A 15 10.09 31.79 13.30
C VAL A 15 9.93 33.32 13.48
N LYS A 16 11.03 33.98 13.79
CA LYS A 16 11.19 35.44 13.65
C LYS A 16 12.46 35.69 12.87
N VAL A 17 12.33 36.38 11.76
CA VAL A 17 13.45 36.70 10.89
C VAL A 17 14.57 37.44 11.69
N ALA A 18 15.78 36.91 11.63
CA ALA A 18 16.99 37.38 12.32
C ALA A 18 16.93 37.34 13.86
N ASP A 19 15.95 36.70 14.48
CA ASP A 19 15.91 36.45 15.94
C ASP A 19 16.33 35.01 16.26
N CYS A 20 17.62 34.71 16.13
CA CYS A 20 18.18 33.36 16.32
C CYS A 20 17.86 32.78 17.71
N LYS A 21 17.81 33.64 18.74
CA LYS A 21 17.49 33.22 20.11
C LYS A 21 16.02 32.79 20.28
N PHE A 22 15.08 33.46 19.61
CA PHE A 22 13.68 33.06 19.58
C PHE A 22 13.54 31.77 18.83
N ASN A 23 14.13 31.67 17.63
CA ASN A 23 14.04 30.50 16.77
C ASN A 23 14.64 29.26 17.45
N ALA A 24 15.79 29.37 18.10
CA ALA A 24 16.40 28.29 18.87
C ALA A 24 15.46 27.73 19.94
N ARG A 25 14.75 28.59 20.69
CA ARG A 25 13.79 28.13 21.72
C ARG A 25 12.57 27.42 21.14
N GLU A 26 12.02 27.88 20.02
CA GLU A 26 10.91 27.21 19.36
C GLU A 26 11.36 25.83 18.81
N ILE A 27 12.54 25.74 18.22
CA ILE A 27 13.16 24.48 17.77
C ILE A 27 13.34 23.52 18.94
N GLU A 28 13.94 23.94 20.06
CA GLU A 28 14.13 23.14 21.27
C GLU A 28 12.79 22.58 21.80
N LYS A 29 11.78 23.43 21.87
CA LYS A 29 10.45 23.04 22.32
C LYS A 29 9.86 21.92 21.46
N GLU A 30 9.98 22.01 20.14
CA GLU A 30 9.46 21.01 19.21
C GLU A 30 10.29 19.71 19.27
N ILE A 31 11.60 19.76 19.45
CA ILE A 31 12.46 18.59 19.68
C ILE A 31 12.00 17.85 20.94
N ILE A 32 11.75 18.55 22.05
CA ILE A 32 11.31 17.96 23.32
C ILE A 32 9.93 17.30 23.15
N ILE A 33 8.99 17.95 22.46
CA ILE A 33 7.66 17.40 22.17
C ILE A 33 7.77 16.14 21.34
N ALA A 34 8.60 16.14 20.30
CA ALA A 34 8.81 14.99 19.43
C ALA A 34 9.44 13.80 20.16
N GLU A 35 10.49 14.05 20.95
CA GLU A 35 11.12 13.04 21.82
C GLU A 35 10.09 12.39 22.77
N GLY A 36 9.23 13.23 23.39
CA GLY A 36 8.16 12.76 24.28
C GLY A 36 7.18 11.81 23.59
N LYS A 37 7.00 11.94 22.28
CA LYS A 37 6.15 11.09 21.43
C LYS A 37 6.89 9.90 20.79
N GLY A 38 8.16 9.70 21.13
CA GLY A 38 8.99 8.60 20.65
C GLY A 38 9.50 8.77 19.22
N VAL A 39 9.58 10.01 18.71
CA VAL A 39 10.19 10.30 17.41
C VAL A 39 11.69 10.01 17.47
N GLN A 40 12.21 9.35 16.43
CA GLN A 40 13.63 9.00 16.31
C GLN A 40 14.41 10.07 15.55
N ILE A 41 13.80 10.65 14.51
CA ILE A 41 14.43 11.67 13.67
C ILE A 41 13.42 12.78 13.40
N ILE A 42 13.79 14.04 13.70
CA ILE A 42 13.00 15.23 13.39
C ILE A 42 13.78 16.15 12.45
N ALA A 43 13.12 16.69 11.44
CA ALA A 43 13.69 17.69 10.55
C ALA A 43 12.93 19.01 10.64
N PHE A 44 13.68 20.10 10.50
CA PHE A 44 13.22 21.47 10.51
C PHE A 44 13.44 22.13 9.15
N PRO A 45 12.76 23.25 8.85
CA PRO A 45 12.92 23.95 7.58
C PRO A 45 14.33 24.48 7.30
N GLU A 46 14.59 24.78 6.05
CA GLU A 46 15.77 25.48 5.55
C GLU A 46 15.96 26.80 6.29
N LEU A 47 17.19 27.06 6.73
CA LEU A 47 17.60 28.31 7.44
C LEU A 47 16.72 28.66 8.67
N CYS A 48 16.04 27.68 9.27
CA CYS A 48 15.10 27.92 10.38
C CYS A 48 15.73 28.57 11.63
N VAL A 49 17.05 28.47 11.80
CA VAL A 49 17.76 29.11 12.94
C VAL A 49 17.76 30.62 12.78
N THR A 50 17.89 31.17 11.58
CA THR A 50 17.90 32.62 11.30
C THR A 50 16.56 33.11 10.77
N GLY A 51 15.76 32.27 10.16
CA GLY A 51 14.75 32.57 9.16
C GLY A 51 15.37 32.59 7.76
N TYR A 52 14.63 32.15 6.77
CA TYR A 52 15.04 32.10 5.36
C TYR A 52 15.15 33.53 4.76
N THR A 53 14.22 34.40 5.12
CA THR A 53 14.02 35.71 4.50
C THR A 53 14.89 36.82 5.08
N CYS A 54 16.07 36.51 5.63
CA CYS A 54 17.00 37.49 6.18
C CYS A 54 17.63 38.42 5.13
N GLY A 55 17.61 38.05 3.85
CA GLY A 55 18.14 38.89 2.76
C GLY A 55 19.62 39.26 2.98
N ASP A 56 19.98 40.51 2.74
CA ASP A 56 21.37 40.99 2.88
C ASP A 56 21.89 40.98 4.35
N LEU A 57 21.03 40.66 5.33
CA LEU A 57 21.51 40.45 6.70
C LEU A 57 22.43 39.21 6.79
N PHE A 58 22.37 38.26 5.85
CA PHE A 58 23.34 37.16 5.78
C PHE A 58 24.80 37.64 5.59
N ALA A 59 25.03 38.88 5.14
CA ALA A 59 26.35 39.46 5.07
C ALA A 59 26.83 40.05 6.43
N GLN A 60 25.97 40.01 7.47
CA GLN A 60 26.30 40.58 8.78
C GLN A 60 26.93 39.53 9.70
N GLN A 61 28.15 39.77 10.14
CA GLN A 61 28.89 38.87 11.03
C GLN A 61 28.09 38.54 12.31
N LEU A 62 27.40 39.56 12.88
CA LEU A 62 26.57 39.38 14.08
C LEU A 62 25.46 38.29 13.87
N LEU A 63 24.81 38.29 12.71
CA LEU A 63 23.76 37.26 12.44
C LEU A 63 24.37 35.87 12.41
N LEU A 64 25.55 35.70 11.81
CA LEU A 64 26.23 34.40 11.70
C LEU A 64 26.70 33.89 13.07
N GLU A 65 27.24 34.81 13.90
CA GLU A 65 27.63 34.48 15.29
C GLU A 65 26.41 34.10 16.15
N GLU A 66 25.32 34.84 16.06
CA GLU A 66 24.07 34.55 16.79
C GLU A 66 23.41 33.23 16.28
N ALA A 67 23.56 32.88 15.00
CA ALA A 67 23.10 31.60 14.47
C ALA A 67 23.90 30.44 15.07
N GLU A 68 25.23 30.53 15.15
CA GLU A 68 26.07 29.52 15.80
C GLU A 68 25.78 29.44 17.31
N MET A 69 25.59 30.59 18.00
CA MET A 69 25.19 30.60 19.41
C MET A 69 23.83 29.94 19.63
N GLY A 70 22.87 30.15 18.72
CA GLY A 70 21.58 29.46 18.74
C GLY A 70 21.73 27.93 18.60
N LEU A 71 22.58 27.46 17.69
CA LEU A 71 22.91 26.04 17.57
C LEU A 71 23.58 25.50 18.84
N ILE A 72 24.56 26.20 19.41
CA ILE A 72 25.22 25.81 20.68
C ILE A 72 24.19 25.65 21.80
N GLN A 73 23.22 26.56 21.89
CA GLN A 73 22.12 26.48 22.86
C GLN A 73 21.30 25.22 22.64
N ILE A 74 20.85 24.94 21.40
CA ILE A 74 20.06 23.74 21.06
C ILE A 74 20.85 22.49 21.42
N VAL A 75 22.09 22.36 20.96
CA VAL A 75 22.96 21.20 21.21
C VAL A 75 23.15 20.95 22.70
N SER A 76 23.37 22.01 23.49
CA SER A 76 23.55 21.91 24.95
C SER A 76 22.27 21.46 25.66
N ASN A 77 21.13 22.07 25.30
CA ASN A 77 19.86 21.84 25.99
C ASN A 77 19.24 20.49 25.63
N THR A 78 19.53 19.95 24.44
CA THR A 78 19.04 18.63 23.97
C THR A 78 20.02 17.48 24.22
N ARG A 79 21.14 17.70 24.89
CA ARG A 79 22.21 16.69 25.09
C ARG A 79 21.79 15.42 25.81
N GLN A 80 20.69 15.42 26.53
CA GLN A 80 20.15 14.25 27.23
C GLN A 80 19.07 13.51 26.43
N LEU A 81 18.70 14.05 25.26
CA LEU A 81 17.68 13.47 24.39
C LEU A 81 18.32 12.48 23.41
N ASP A 82 17.59 11.40 23.10
CA ASP A 82 18.04 10.39 22.15
C ASP A 82 17.75 10.77 20.69
N ILE A 83 16.76 11.63 20.47
CA ILE A 83 16.30 12.04 19.15
C ILE A 83 17.42 12.69 18.31
N ILE A 84 17.42 12.35 17.01
CA ILE A 84 18.28 13.02 16.02
C ILE A 84 17.50 14.22 15.47
N ALA A 85 18.11 15.42 15.49
CA ALA A 85 17.50 16.61 14.90
C ALA A 85 18.32 17.12 13.71
N ILE A 86 17.63 17.55 12.65
CA ILE A 86 18.18 18.09 11.41
C ILE A 86 17.71 19.54 11.29
N LEU A 87 18.64 20.50 11.33
CA LEU A 87 18.38 21.94 11.44
C LEU A 87 18.95 22.67 10.23
N GLY A 88 18.21 23.62 9.65
CA GLY A 88 18.70 24.50 8.59
C GLY A 88 19.35 25.78 9.16
N MET A 89 20.60 26.12 8.74
CA MET A 89 21.26 27.32 9.13
C MET A 89 22.34 27.79 8.14
N PRO A 90 22.73 29.09 8.14
CA PRO A 90 23.88 29.58 7.40
C PRO A 90 25.18 29.15 8.10
N ILE A 91 26.21 28.76 7.32
CA ILE A 91 27.52 28.38 7.83
C ILE A 91 28.60 29.17 7.07
N ALA A 92 29.36 30.02 7.78
CA ALA A 92 30.50 30.71 7.22
C ALA A 92 31.77 29.89 7.39
N MET A 93 32.54 29.69 6.30
CA MET A 93 33.83 29.02 6.33
C MET A 93 34.73 29.50 5.20
N ASN A 94 36.03 29.66 5.46
CA ASN A 94 37.06 29.96 4.46
C ASN A 94 36.67 31.05 3.43
N GLY A 95 35.91 32.08 3.87
CA GLY A 95 35.50 33.19 3.02
C GLY A 95 34.27 32.93 2.15
N VAL A 96 33.59 31.80 2.33
CA VAL A 96 32.29 31.47 1.69
C VAL A 96 31.20 31.33 2.73
N LEU A 97 29.96 31.52 2.31
CA LEU A 97 28.76 31.29 3.12
C LEU A 97 27.94 30.16 2.49
N LEU A 98 27.57 29.18 3.29
CA LEU A 98 26.79 27.99 2.88
C LEU A 98 25.39 28.05 3.49
N ASN A 99 24.39 27.68 2.72
CA ASN A 99 23.08 27.26 3.19
C ASN A 99 23.16 25.76 3.49
N ALA A 100 23.00 25.36 4.75
CA ALA A 100 23.32 24.00 5.15
C ALA A 100 22.31 23.39 6.14
N ALA A 101 22.18 22.07 6.09
CA ALA A 101 21.54 21.26 7.12
C ALA A 101 22.60 20.74 8.10
N VAL A 102 22.32 20.86 9.39
CA VAL A 102 23.18 20.39 10.48
C VAL A 102 22.46 19.28 11.23
N VAL A 103 23.12 18.14 11.37
CA VAL A 103 22.58 16.99 12.12
C VAL A 103 23.18 16.96 13.51
N ILE A 104 22.32 16.91 14.52
CA ILE A 104 22.72 16.90 15.93
C ILE A 104 22.11 15.72 16.67
N GLN A 105 22.83 15.20 17.67
CA GLN A 105 22.35 14.20 18.62
C GLN A 105 23.19 14.22 19.90
N LYS A 106 22.55 14.11 21.06
CA LYS A 106 23.24 13.94 22.37
C LYS A 106 24.40 14.90 22.63
N GLY A 107 24.19 16.19 22.34
CA GLY A 107 25.22 17.21 22.57
C GLY A 107 26.34 17.23 21.53
N LYS A 108 26.21 16.52 20.41
CA LYS A 108 27.18 16.47 19.32
C LYS A 108 26.58 16.99 18.02
N VAL A 109 27.41 17.63 17.21
CA VAL A 109 27.15 17.83 15.80
C VAL A 109 27.71 16.62 15.06
N LEU A 110 26.86 15.91 14.30
CA LEU A 110 27.25 14.68 13.61
C LEU A 110 27.78 14.94 12.20
N GLY A 111 27.23 15.95 11.51
CA GLY A 111 27.65 16.30 10.16
C GLY A 111 26.87 17.49 9.61
N VAL A 112 27.37 18.00 8.48
CA VAL A 112 26.83 19.17 7.79
C VAL A 112 26.60 18.81 6.31
N VAL A 113 25.39 19.09 5.81
CA VAL A 113 25.03 18.87 4.41
C VAL A 113 24.74 20.25 3.78
N PRO A 114 25.64 20.78 2.95
CA PRO A 114 25.41 22.04 2.25
C PRO A 114 24.51 21.85 1.03
N LYS A 115 23.74 22.89 0.68
CA LYS A 115 22.83 22.92 -0.47
C LYS A 115 23.60 22.79 -1.78
N THR A 116 23.16 21.89 -2.65
CA THR A 116 23.81 21.63 -3.95
C THR A 116 23.41 22.68 -4.99
N TYR A 117 22.10 22.87 -5.18
CA TYR A 117 21.55 23.77 -6.18
C TYR A 117 20.95 25.02 -5.53
N LEU A 118 21.46 26.19 -5.92
CA LEU A 118 21.00 27.49 -5.42
C LEU A 118 20.05 28.11 -6.45
N PRO A 119 18.75 28.30 -6.14
CA PRO A 119 17.84 28.96 -7.06
C PRO A 119 18.25 30.41 -7.27
N ASN A 120 18.30 30.83 -8.55
CA ASN A 120 18.68 32.19 -8.93
C ASN A 120 17.86 32.65 -10.13
N TYR A 121 16.54 32.62 -9.97
CA TYR A 121 15.55 32.98 -10.98
C TYR A 121 14.27 33.49 -10.29
N LYS A 122 13.50 34.34 -10.99
CA LYS A 122 12.25 34.98 -10.49
C LYS A 122 12.47 35.62 -9.10
N GLU A 123 11.67 35.19 -8.10
CA GLU A 123 11.76 35.65 -6.72
C GLU A 123 12.97 35.09 -5.93
N PHE A 124 13.69 34.14 -6.47
CA PHE A 124 14.83 33.51 -5.82
C PHE A 124 16.16 34.09 -6.34
N TYR A 125 17.06 34.46 -5.43
CA TYR A 125 18.38 34.98 -5.74
C TYR A 125 19.44 34.56 -4.69
N GLU A 126 19.41 33.28 -4.31
CA GLU A 126 20.30 32.73 -3.25
C GLU A 126 21.79 32.84 -3.58
N LYS A 127 22.17 32.84 -4.86
CA LYS A 127 23.57 33.06 -5.28
C LYS A 127 24.12 34.41 -4.90
N ARG A 128 23.27 35.37 -4.48
CA ARG A 128 23.71 36.65 -3.94
C ARG A 128 24.42 36.47 -2.61
N TRP A 129 24.05 35.46 -1.83
CA TRP A 129 24.57 35.26 -0.47
C TRP A 129 25.37 33.99 -0.32
N PHE A 130 24.92 32.89 -0.94
CA PHE A 130 25.43 31.55 -0.69
C PHE A 130 26.26 31.01 -1.83
N THR A 131 27.23 30.17 -1.46
CA THR A 131 28.05 29.39 -2.37
C THR A 131 27.46 27.97 -2.48
N SER A 132 27.42 27.42 -3.70
CA SER A 132 26.97 26.05 -3.93
C SER A 132 27.94 25.02 -3.33
N ALA A 133 27.41 23.92 -2.81
CA ALA A 133 28.23 22.80 -2.37
C ALA A 133 29.17 22.24 -3.46
N VAL A 134 28.81 22.41 -4.74
CA VAL A 134 29.64 21.97 -5.88
C VAL A 134 30.93 22.76 -5.98
N ASP A 135 30.93 24.01 -5.53
CA ASP A 135 32.08 24.93 -5.59
C ASP A 135 32.97 24.83 -4.35
N VAL A 136 32.68 23.91 -3.41
CA VAL A 136 33.42 23.74 -2.15
C VAL A 136 34.11 22.39 -2.13
N SER A 137 35.42 22.41 -1.92
CA SER A 137 36.26 21.20 -1.89
C SER A 137 36.43 20.58 -0.50
N GLU A 138 36.17 21.37 0.53
CA GLU A 138 36.33 20.94 1.92
C GLU A 138 35.34 19.87 2.31
N ARG A 139 35.85 18.83 2.99
CA ARG A 139 35.06 17.68 3.45
C ARG A 139 34.77 17.70 4.96
N SER A 140 35.16 18.77 5.63
CA SER A 140 34.89 19.00 7.05
C SER A 140 34.80 20.48 7.37
N VAL A 141 34.08 20.80 8.44
CA VAL A 141 33.90 22.16 8.94
C VAL A 141 34.06 22.20 10.47
N ARG A 142 34.56 23.30 11.00
CA ARG A 142 34.56 23.57 12.45
C ARG A 142 33.26 24.27 12.81
N LEU A 143 32.45 23.65 13.68
CA LEU A 143 31.18 24.19 14.14
C LEU A 143 30.95 23.83 15.61
N CYS A 144 30.50 24.75 16.43
CA CYS A 144 30.33 24.59 17.89
C CYS A 144 31.58 24.00 18.57
N GLY A 145 32.78 24.43 18.16
CA GLY A 145 34.05 23.90 18.67
C GLY A 145 34.44 22.49 18.22
N GLN A 146 33.61 21.82 17.44
CA GLN A 146 33.82 20.45 16.91
C GLN A 146 34.29 20.53 15.45
N VAL A 147 35.11 19.56 15.00
CA VAL A 147 35.39 19.33 13.57
C VAL A 147 34.55 18.16 13.11
N VAL A 148 33.67 18.41 12.14
CA VAL A 148 32.66 17.47 11.71
C VAL A 148 32.70 17.24 10.19
N PRO A 149 32.30 16.08 9.68
CA PRO A 149 32.21 15.81 8.25
C PRO A 149 31.22 16.76 7.59
N MET A 150 31.54 17.16 6.34
CA MET A 150 30.71 17.99 5.51
C MET A 150 30.68 17.46 4.07
N GLY A 151 29.49 17.39 3.48
CA GLY A 151 29.30 16.98 2.08
C GLY A 151 27.86 16.67 1.75
N THR A 152 27.57 16.64 0.46
CA THR A 152 26.24 16.30 -0.08
C THR A 152 26.01 14.78 -0.19
N ASP A 153 27.04 13.99 0.08
CA ASP A 153 27.11 12.53 0.02
C ASP A 153 27.17 11.88 1.41
N LEU A 154 26.77 12.61 2.46
CA LEU A 154 26.70 12.04 3.81
C LEU A 154 25.47 11.13 3.94
N LEU A 155 25.70 9.91 4.45
CA LEU A 155 24.68 8.98 4.90
C LEU A 155 24.77 8.79 6.41
N PHE A 156 23.68 9.05 7.10
CA PHE A 156 23.60 8.90 8.55
C PHE A 156 22.99 7.53 8.88
N GLU A 157 23.75 6.73 9.64
CA GLU A 157 23.36 5.35 9.98
C GLU A 157 22.84 5.28 11.40
N THR A 158 21.60 4.83 11.55
CA THR A 158 21.00 4.46 12.84
C THR A 158 20.97 2.94 12.98
N ALA A 159 20.55 2.44 14.14
CA ALA A 159 20.34 1.00 14.33
C ALA A 159 19.24 0.43 13.41
N ASP A 160 18.25 1.24 13.04
CA ASP A 160 17.05 0.81 12.32
C ASP A 160 17.07 1.17 10.84
N THR A 161 17.70 2.29 10.45
CA THR A 161 17.67 2.83 9.09
C THR A 161 18.90 3.65 8.74
N THR A 162 19.08 3.90 7.45
CA THR A 162 20.03 4.89 6.91
C THR A 162 19.25 6.02 6.26
N PHE A 163 19.63 7.27 6.56
CA PHE A 163 18.97 8.43 5.97
C PHE A 163 19.95 9.38 5.28
N GLY A 164 19.43 10.13 4.32
CA GLY A 164 20.14 11.17 3.59
C GLY A 164 19.36 12.49 3.60
N ILE A 165 20.05 13.58 3.26
CA ILE A 165 19.52 14.93 3.34
C ILE A 165 19.80 15.69 2.04
N GLU A 166 18.80 16.43 1.57
CA GLU A 166 18.92 17.43 0.51
C GLU A 166 18.16 18.71 0.91
N ILE A 167 18.38 19.82 0.22
CA ILE A 167 17.81 21.11 0.61
C ILE A 167 17.05 21.74 -0.54
N CYS A 168 15.75 21.93 -0.36
CA CYS A 168 14.82 22.71 -1.17
C CYS A 168 14.96 22.49 -2.68
N GLU A 169 15.66 23.41 -3.38
CA GLU A 169 15.90 23.37 -4.84
C GLU A 169 16.54 22.07 -5.33
N ASP A 170 17.25 21.37 -4.46
CA ASP A 170 17.85 20.07 -4.79
C ASP A 170 16.81 19.08 -5.32
N LEU A 171 15.57 19.08 -4.77
CA LEU A 171 14.47 18.25 -5.24
C LEU A 171 13.96 18.64 -6.64
N TRP A 172 14.04 19.92 -6.99
CA TRP A 172 13.53 20.45 -8.26
C TRP A 172 14.50 20.22 -9.43
N ALA A 173 15.75 19.86 -9.13
CA ALA A 173 16.75 19.55 -10.13
C ALA A 173 16.38 18.30 -10.93
N PRO A 174 16.74 18.21 -12.23
CA PRO A 174 16.51 17.03 -13.05
C PRO A 174 17.09 15.73 -12.47
N ILE A 175 18.22 15.85 -11.75
CA ILE A 175 18.86 14.73 -11.01
C ILE A 175 19.07 15.22 -9.57
N PRO A 176 18.10 14.99 -8.68
CA PRO A 176 18.21 15.44 -7.30
C PRO A 176 19.24 14.58 -6.53
N PRO A 177 19.96 15.15 -5.56
CA PRO A 177 20.91 14.42 -4.70
C PRO A 177 20.29 13.21 -4.03
N SER A 178 19.01 13.27 -3.65
CA SER A 178 18.26 12.16 -3.06
C SER A 178 18.27 10.88 -3.93
N SER A 179 18.33 10.99 -5.25
CA SER A 179 18.47 9.82 -6.14
C SER A 179 19.78 9.09 -5.90
N SER A 180 20.88 9.81 -5.81
CA SER A 180 22.21 9.25 -5.51
C SER A 180 22.27 8.67 -4.11
N LEU A 181 21.75 9.40 -3.11
CA LEU A 181 21.71 8.96 -1.71
C LEU A 181 20.90 7.66 -1.55
N ALA A 182 19.75 7.54 -2.22
CA ALA A 182 18.95 6.32 -2.20
C ALA A 182 19.69 5.13 -2.81
N LEU A 183 20.35 5.31 -3.97
CA LEU A 183 21.15 4.26 -4.61
C LEU A 183 22.36 3.84 -3.75
N GLN A 184 22.87 4.73 -2.89
CA GLN A 184 23.95 4.44 -1.93
C GLN A 184 23.43 3.83 -0.62
N GLY A 185 22.12 3.76 -0.41
CA GLY A 185 21.51 3.04 0.71
C GLY A 185 20.61 3.85 1.62
N ALA A 186 20.41 5.16 1.38
CA ALA A 186 19.40 5.91 2.15
C ALA A 186 18.01 5.32 1.94
N GLU A 187 17.33 5.01 3.04
CA GLU A 187 15.96 4.48 3.06
C GLU A 187 14.96 5.58 3.41
N ILE A 188 15.42 6.62 4.09
CA ILE A 188 14.65 7.82 4.40
C ILE A 188 15.42 9.03 3.88
N LEU A 189 14.72 9.93 3.22
CA LEU A 189 15.24 11.16 2.65
C LEU A 189 14.58 12.35 3.34
N PHE A 190 15.38 13.31 3.78
CA PHE A 190 14.90 14.55 4.39
C PHE A 190 15.18 15.71 3.45
N ASN A 191 14.19 16.57 3.26
CA ASN A 191 14.33 17.80 2.50
C ASN A 191 13.91 19.00 3.37
N LEU A 192 14.87 19.85 3.64
CA LEU A 192 14.67 21.11 4.36
C LEU A 192 14.38 22.19 3.32
N SER A 193 13.21 22.81 3.39
CA SER A 193 12.76 23.76 2.37
C SER A 193 12.36 25.12 2.95
N ALA A 194 12.42 26.12 2.07
CA ALA A 194 11.77 27.40 2.19
C ALA A 194 11.00 27.67 0.88
N ASP A 195 9.98 26.87 0.65
CA ASP A 195 9.20 26.90 -0.58
C ASP A 195 8.02 27.87 -0.41
N ASN A 196 8.01 28.96 -1.21
CA ASN A 196 6.94 29.94 -1.21
C ASN A 196 5.66 29.37 -1.84
N GLU A 197 4.53 29.90 -1.46
CA GLU A 197 3.23 29.41 -1.92
C GLU A 197 2.70 30.21 -3.11
N GLY A 198 2.08 29.49 -4.05
CA GLY A 198 1.35 30.05 -5.18
C GLY A 198 0.13 29.17 -5.52
N ILE A 199 -0.82 29.73 -6.26
CA ILE A 199 -2.01 28.98 -6.67
C ILE A 199 -1.60 27.75 -7.50
N GLY A 200 -2.01 26.57 -7.06
CA GLY A 200 -1.73 25.28 -7.74
C GLY A 200 -0.37 24.68 -7.44
N LYS A 201 0.58 25.42 -6.85
CA LYS A 201 1.95 24.95 -6.57
C LYS A 201 1.97 23.74 -5.60
N HIS A 202 1.10 23.74 -4.59
CA HIS A 202 1.03 22.64 -3.63
C HIS A 202 0.76 21.26 -4.26
N ASN A 203 -0.16 21.19 -5.24
CA ASN A 203 -0.45 19.93 -5.91
C ASN A 203 0.75 19.45 -6.74
N TYR A 204 1.44 20.38 -7.41
CA TYR A 204 2.66 20.09 -8.14
C TYR A 204 3.77 19.59 -7.19
N LEU A 205 3.97 20.25 -6.05
CA LEU A 205 4.92 19.84 -5.02
C LEU A 205 4.62 18.44 -4.50
N CYS A 206 3.36 18.15 -4.15
CA CYS A 206 2.96 16.82 -3.71
C CYS A 206 3.24 15.75 -4.78
N SER A 207 2.97 16.05 -6.06
CA SER A 207 3.27 15.14 -7.17
C SER A 207 4.76 14.90 -7.33
N LEU A 208 5.59 15.94 -7.19
CA LEU A 208 7.04 15.86 -7.29
C LEU A 208 7.63 14.99 -6.17
N ILE A 209 7.22 15.23 -4.92
CA ILE A 209 7.67 14.44 -3.76
C ILE A 209 7.20 12.99 -3.89
N SER A 210 5.94 12.77 -4.29
CA SER A 210 5.38 11.43 -4.51
C SER A 210 6.24 10.65 -5.51
N GLN A 211 6.53 11.25 -6.67
CA GLN A 211 7.36 10.59 -7.69
C GLN A 211 8.79 10.34 -7.22
N GLN A 212 9.41 11.27 -6.50
CA GLN A 212 10.77 11.08 -6.00
C GLN A 212 10.83 10.00 -4.92
N SER A 213 9.88 9.99 -3.99
CA SER A 213 9.73 8.92 -2.98
C SER A 213 9.55 7.55 -3.64
N ALA A 214 8.69 7.45 -4.68
CA ALA A 214 8.44 6.20 -5.41
C ALA A 214 9.67 5.73 -6.21
N ARG A 215 10.35 6.62 -6.95
CA ARG A 215 11.56 6.26 -7.71
C ARG A 215 12.70 5.77 -6.83
N CYS A 216 12.86 6.41 -5.67
CA CYS A 216 13.87 6.07 -4.69
C CYS A 216 13.48 4.86 -3.82
N ILE A 217 12.22 4.41 -3.89
CA ILE A 217 11.65 3.42 -2.98
C ILE A 217 12.05 3.77 -1.54
N ALA A 218 11.66 4.96 -1.10
CA ALA A 218 12.12 5.56 0.13
C ALA A 218 11.00 6.29 0.88
N GLY A 219 11.17 6.43 2.21
CA GLY A 219 10.46 7.46 2.96
C GLY A 219 10.98 8.84 2.56
N TYR A 220 10.11 9.83 2.41
CA TYR A 220 10.50 11.19 2.09
C TYR A 220 9.83 12.18 3.05
N VAL A 221 10.64 12.90 3.82
CA VAL A 221 10.20 13.87 4.84
C VAL A 221 10.55 15.27 4.36
N PHE A 222 9.53 16.07 4.05
CA PHE A 222 9.66 17.43 3.55
C PHE A 222 9.21 18.43 4.62
N CYS A 223 10.04 19.42 4.94
CA CYS A 223 9.77 20.45 5.94
C CYS A 223 9.98 21.82 5.31
N SER A 224 8.94 22.64 5.21
CA SER A 224 9.04 23.98 4.64
C SER A 224 8.66 25.07 5.62
N CYS A 225 9.25 26.24 5.45
CA CYS A 225 8.98 27.43 6.25
C CYS A 225 7.47 27.77 6.30
N GLY A 226 7.07 28.37 7.40
CA GLY A 226 5.69 28.77 7.65
C GLY A 226 5.58 30.19 8.19
N PHE A 227 4.65 30.37 9.12
CA PHE A 227 4.38 31.68 9.72
C PHE A 227 5.58 32.24 10.47
N GLY A 228 5.89 33.52 10.18
CA GLY A 228 6.98 34.27 10.79
C GLY A 228 8.08 34.67 9.82
N GLU A 229 8.15 34.06 8.64
CA GLU A 229 8.97 34.54 7.54
C GLU A 229 8.47 35.90 7.00
N SER A 230 9.34 36.68 6.36
CA SER A 230 8.95 37.96 5.76
C SER A 230 7.94 37.75 4.62
N THR A 231 6.95 38.61 4.55
CA THR A 231 5.91 38.61 3.52
C THR A 231 6.06 39.81 2.56
N THR A 232 7.28 40.29 2.36
CA THR A 232 7.54 41.41 1.45
C THR A 232 6.95 41.18 0.06
N ASP A 233 7.27 40.00 -0.54
CA ASP A 233 6.77 39.62 -1.87
C ASP A 233 6.17 38.20 -1.94
N VAL A 234 6.45 37.37 -0.95
CA VAL A 234 6.09 35.94 -0.94
C VAL A 234 5.45 35.52 0.39
N VAL A 235 4.71 34.41 0.37
CA VAL A 235 4.09 33.83 1.57
C VAL A 235 4.48 32.36 1.65
N PHE A 236 4.73 31.87 2.86
CA PHE A 236 5.09 30.49 3.14
C PHE A 236 3.93 29.79 3.85
N ALA A 237 3.50 28.64 3.32
CA ALA A 237 2.33 27.95 3.84
C ALA A 237 2.60 27.00 5.01
N GLY A 238 3.86 26.66 5.28
CA GLY A 238 4.24 25.70 6.31
C GLY A 238 3.91 24.25 5.91
N ASN A 239 4.40 23.84 4.75
CA ASN A 239 4.22 22.47 4.26
C ASN A 239 5.15 21.50 5.02
N GLY A 240 4.59 20.68 5.91
CA GLY A 240 5.22 19.48 6.46
C GLY A 240 4.56 18.27 5.82
N LEU A 241 5.31 17.47 5.06
CA LEU A 241 4.79 16.36 4.29
C LEU A 241 5.64 15.10 4.53
N ILE A 242 5.01 13.97 4.76
CA ILE A 242 5.69 12.68 4.90
C ILE A 242 5.12 11.72 3.87
N PHE A 243 5.98 11.22 2.99
CA PHE A 243 5.64 10.24 1.96
C PHE A 243 6.40 8.92 2.20
N GLU A 244 5.83 7.82 1.75
CA GLU A 244 6.46 6.50 1.74
C GLU A 244 6.17 5.81 0.42
N ASN A 245 7.20 5.49 -0.34
CA ASN A 245 7.08 4.80 -1.64
C ASN A 245 5.97 5.40 -2.53
N GLY A 246 5.94 6.73 -2.63
CA GLY A 246 4.99 7.49 -3.45
C GLY A 246 3.68 7.87 -2.76
N SER A 247 3.35 7.27 -1.62
CA SER A 247 2.09 7.53 -0.91
C SER A 247 2.26 8.60 0.16
N LEU A 248 1.36 9.60 0.19
CA LEU A 248 1.30 10.58 1.27
C LEU A 248 0.73 9.92 2.53
N ILE A 249 1.50 9.91 3.62
CA ILE A 249 1.09 9.30 4.90
C ILE A 249 0.76 10.31 6.00
N ALA A 250 1.35 11.49 5.94
CA ALA A 250 1.02 12.58 6.88
C ALA A 250 1.30 13.96 6.28
N ARG A 251 0.53 14.95 6.69
CA ARG A 251 0.70 16.35 6.25
C ARG A 251 0.31 17.37 7.32
N SER A 252 0.94 18.55 7.28
CA SER A 252 0.58 19.72 8.10
C SER A 252 -0.72 20.38 7.64
N LYS A 253 -1.30 21.18 8.52
CA LYS A 253 -2.30 22.17 8.13
C LYS A 253 -1.58 23.39 7.53
N ARG A 254 -1.83 23.65 6.26
CA ARG A 254 -1.26 24.82 5.56
C ARG A 254 -1.79 26.14 6.12
N PHE A 255 -0.96 27.17 6.06
CA PHE A 255 -1.28 28.52 6.53
C PHE A 255 -1.66 28.58 8.02
N SER A 256 -1.07 27.72 8.85
CA SER A 256 -1.20 27.78 10.30
C SER A 256 -0.33 28.91 10.84
N PHE A 257 -0.86 29.66 11.83
CA PHE A 257 -0.10 30.69 12.57
C PHE A 257 0.63 30.10 13.78
N GLU A 258 0.39 28.84 14.08
CA GLU A 258 1.05 28.12 15.16
C GLU A 258 2.06 27.09 14.60
N GLY A 259 3.10 26.83 15.39
CA GLY A 259 4.06 25.76 15.09
C GLY A 259 3.38 24.39 15.07
N GLN A 260 3.86 23.50 14.22
CA GLN A 260 3.32 22.15 14.06
C GLN A 260 4.43 21.11 14.00
N VAL A 261 4.20 19.96 14.60
CA VAL A 261 5.06 18.77 14.46
C VAL A 261 4.22 17.64 13.89
N ILE A 262 4.48 17.30 12.65
CA ILE A 262 3.81 16.24 11.91
C ILE A 262 4.60 14.95 12.12
N ILE A 263 3.96 13.92 12.64
CA ILE A 263 4.62 12.66 13.02
C ILE A 263 3.98 11.52 12.24
N SER A 264 4.82 10.63 11.74
CA SER A 264 4.39 9.32 11.20
C SER A 264 5.53 8.30 11.30
N GLU A 265 5.25 7.07 10.96
CA GLU A 265 6.22 5.98 10.91
C GLU A 265 6.48 5.57 9.46
N ILE A 266 7.76 5.43 9.10
CA ILE A 266 8.21 4.87 7.81
C ILE A 266 8.47 3.38 8.00
N ASP A 267 7.89 2.55 7.13
CA ASP A 267 8.10 1.11 7.12
C ASP A 267 9.34 0.74 6.30
N VAL A 268 10.51 0.80 6.91
CA VAL A 268 11.78 0.52 6.22
C VAL A 268 11.93 -0.96 5.84
N GLU A 269 11.27 -1.88 6.55
CA GLU A 269 11.28 -3.30 6.19
C GLU A 269 10.51 -3.52 4.86
N HIS A 270 9.38 -2.87 4.68
CA HIS A 270 8.66 -2.87 3.42
C HIS A 270 9.49 -2.26 2.28
N LEU A 271 10.11 -1.10 2.51
CA LEU A 271 10.99 -0.48 1.51
C LEU A 271 12.15 -1.38 1.09
N ARG A 272 12.76 -2.10 2.04
CA ARG A 272 13.81 -3.09 1.76
C ARG A 272 13.31 -4.25 0.92
N THR A 273 12.10 -4.73 1.17
CA THR A 273 11.46 -5.79 0.39
C THR A 273 11.20 -5.33 -1.04
N GLU A 274 10.57 -4.16 -1.23
CA GLU A 274 10.34 -3.57 -2.54
C GLU A 274 11.65 -3.38 -3.34
N ARG A 275 12.72 -2.90 -2.70
CA ARG A 275 14.04 -2.74 -3.36
C ARG A 275 14.67 -4.06 -3.79
N ARG A 276 14.40 -5.18 -3.10
CA ARG A 276 14.86 -6.52 -3.51
C ARG A 276 14.08 -7.05 -4.69
N ASP A 277 12.78 -6.77 -4.73
CA ASP A 277 11.88 -7.28 -5.76
C ASP A 277 12.01 -6.50 -7.08
N ILE A 278 12.28 -5.19 -6.99
CA ILE A 278 12.45 -4.33 -8.16
C ILE A 278 13.90 -4.35 -8.64
N THR A 279 14.22 -5.28 -9.53
CA THR A 279 15.59 -5.50 -10.04
C THR A 279 16.19 -4.28 -10.74
N THR A 280 15.37 -3.38 -11.31
CA THR A 280 15.86 -2.13 -11.91
C THR A 280 16.50 -1.18 -10.90
N PHE A 281 16.08 -1.22 -9.63
CA PHE A 281 16.72 -0.41 -8.58
C PHE A 281 18.19 -0.83 -8.37
N SER A 282 18.45 -2.14 -8.27
CA SER A 282 19.81 -2.66 -8.14
C SER A 282 20.64 -2.47 -9.41
N ALA A 283 20.02 -2.57 -10.59
CA ALA A 283 20.67 -2.27 -11.87
C ALA A 283 21.10 -0.80 -11.97
N CYS A 284 20.22 0.15 -11.58
CA CYS A 284 20.58 1.57 -11.52
C CYS A 284 21.76 1.81 -10.58
N ARG A 285 21.78 1.17 -9.39
CA ARG A 285 22.92 1.26 -8.47
C ARG A 285 24.22 0.83 -9.12
N ALA A 286 24.22 -0.25 -9.91
CA ALA A 286 25.42 -0.76 -10.58
C ALA A 286 25.89 0.13 -11.75
N HIS A 287 24.96 0.73 -12.50
CA HIS A 287 25.28 1.51 -13.70
C HIS A 287 25.52 3.00 -13.45
N CYS A 288 24.81 3.57 -12.48
CA CYS A 288 24.92 5.00 -12.15
C CYS A 288 25.89 5.24 -10.99
N ALA A 289 26.78 4.26 -10.67
CA ALA A 289 27.65 4.21 -9.50
C ALA A 289 27.99 5.61 -8.99
N PRO A 290 27.20 6.18 -8.05
CA PRO A 290 27.61 7.38 -7.37
C PRO A 290 28.91 7.05 -6.63
N GLY A 291 29.77 8.04 -6.43
CA GLY A 291 30.96 7.87 -5.60
C GLY A 291 30.64 7.24 -4.25
N GLU A 292 31.63 6.78 -3.53
CA GLU A 292 31.40 6.16 -2.22
C GLU A 292 30.91 7.21 -1.21
N ALA A 293 29.73 7.00 -0.60
CA ALA A 293 29.17 7.89 0.40
C ALA A 293 30.00 7.87 1.69
N VAL A 294 30.07 9.01 2.34
CA VAL A 294 30.64 9.11 3.69
C VAL A 294 29.57 8.69 4.70
N ARG A 295 29.83 7.58 5.42
CA ARG A 295 28.91 7.06 6.43
C ARG A 295 29.20 7.65 7.80
N VAL A 296 28.17 8.23 8.40
CA VAL A 296 28.21 8.86 9.72
C VAL A 296 27.36 8.04 10.67
N SER A 297 28.00 7.38 11.63
CA SER A 297 27.27 6.61 12.65
C SER A 297 26.60 7.52 13.65
N THR A 298 25.36 7.20 14.00
CA THR A 298 24.62 7.86 15.07
C THR A 298 24.67 7.04 16.35
N GLU A 299 24.31 7.62 17.48
CA GLU A 299 24.13 6.87 18.69
C GLU A 299 22.76 6.17 18.69
N TYR A 300 22.66 5.07 19.44
CA TYR A 300 21.41 4.32 19.54
C TYR A 300 20.28 5.21 20.08
N VAL A 301 19.16 5.22 19.36
CA VAL A 301 17.91 5.84 19.81
C VAL A 301 17.11 4.78 20.53
N ASN A 302 16.85 4.97 21.82
CA ASN A 302 16.03 4.03 22.58
C ASN A 302 14.59 4.13 22.06
N SER A 303 14.18 3.14 21.25
CA SER A 303 12.81 3.06 20.78
C SER A 303 11.89 2.76 21.96
N LYS A 304 11.14 3.77 22.40
CA LYS A 304 9.99 3.56 23.29
C LYS A 304 9.04 2.57 22.63
N GLU A 305 8.14 1.99 23.41
CA GLU A 305 7.10 1.09 22.90
C GLU A 305 6.47 1.64 21.60
N LEU A 306 6.40 0.78 20.57
CA LEU A 306 5.93 1.19 19.24
C LEU A 306 4.44 1.53 19.29
N ASN A 307 4.14 2.80 19.39
CA ASN A 307 2.78 3.30 19.24
C ASN A 307 2.62 3.96 17.87
N LEU A 308 2.05 3.21 16.91
CA LEU A 308 1.84 3.72 15.55
C LEU A 308 0.78 4.81 15.54
N THR A 309 1.04 5.88 14.82
CA THR A 309 0.07 6.94 14.52
C THR A 309 -0.71 6.64 13.23
N ARG A 310 -0.20 5.73 12.40
CA ARG A 310 -0.82 5.30 11.14
C ARG A 310 -2.08 4.48 11.40
N CYS A 311 -3.09 4.70 10.56
CA CYS A 311 -4.25 3.83 10.43
C CYS A 311 -4.04 2.90 9.23
N PHE A 312 -4.50 1.65 9.37
CA PHE A 312 -4.46 0.67 8.31
C PHE A 312 -5.89 0.37 7.84
N ASP A 313 -6.04 0.22 6.53
CA ASP A 313 -7.33 -0.09 5.94
C ASP A 313 -7.70 -1.55 6.22
N PRO A 314 -8.88 -1.85 6.80
CA PRO A 314 -9.34 -3.23 6.96
C PRO A 314 -9.58 -3.94 5.62
N HIS A 315 -9.84 -3.19 4.55
CA HIS A 315 -10.10 -3.73 3.22
C HIS A 315 -9.09 -3.18 2.19
N PRO A 316 -7.80 -3.57 2.26
CA PRO A 316 -6.72 -2.93 1.50
C PRO A 316 -6.82 -3.12 -0.02
N PHE A 317 -7.69 -4.01 -0.49
CA PHE A 317 -7.97 -4.21 -1.91
C PHE A 317 -9.11 -3.36 -2.45
N VAL A 318 -9.94 -2.79 -1.57
CA VAL A 318 -11.10 -2.00 -1.97
C VAL A 318 -10.67 -0.56 -2.23
N PRO A 319 -10.91 0.00 -3.43
CA PRO A 319 -10.61 1.39 -3.71
C PRO A 319 -11.36 2.34 -2.77
N GLN A 320 -10.72 3.42 -2.36
CA GLN A 320 -11.31 4.41 -1.47
C GLN A 320 -11.24 5.83 -2.05
N GLY A 321 -12.13 6.71 -1.58
CA GLY A 321 -12.09 8.14 -1.87
C GLY A 321 -12.76 8.57 -3.16
N VAL A 322 -12.35 9.73 -3.69
CA VAL A 322 -13.03 10.44 -4.78
C VAL A 322 -12.95 9.72 -6.13
N GLU A 323 -11.92 8.87 -6.32
CA GLU A 323 -11.65 8.12 -7.57
C GLU A 323 -12.35 6.75 -7.62
N LEU A 324 -13.26 6.49 -6.69
CA LEU A 324 -13.90 5.19 -6.53
C LEU A 324 -14.59 4.68 -7.81
N ASN A 325 -15.40 5.54 -8.44
CA ASN A 325 -16.12 5.17 -9.65
C ASN A 325 -15.17 4.86 -10.82
N GLU A 326 -14.13 5.68 -10.99
CA GLU A 326 -13.10 5.50 -12.02
C GLU A 326 -12.37 4.16 -11.83
N ARG A 327 -11.98 3.83 -10.60
CA ARG A 327 -11.30 2.57 -10.29
C ARG A 327 -12.20 1.34 -10.46
N CYS A 328 -13.49 1.44 -10.13
CA CYS A 328 -14.44 0.35 -10.41
C CYS A 328 -14.60 0.12 -11.91
N GLU A 329 -14.69 1.20 -12.69
CA GLU A 329 -14.75 1.12 -14.15
C GLU A 329 -13.46 0.53 -14.75
N GLU A 330 -12.28 0.89 -14.22
CA GLU A 330 -10.99 0.29 -14.62
C GLU A 330 -10.98 -1.21 -14.36
N ILE A 331 -11.41 -1.66 -13.18
CA ILE A 331 -11.47 -3.08 -12.82
C ILE A 331 -12.32 -3.85 -13.83
N PHE A 332 -13.55 -3.38 -14.09
CA PHE A 332 -14.42 -3.99 -15.08
C PHE A 332 -13.82 -3.95 -16.49
N SER A 333 -13.20 -2.84 -16.88
CA SER A 333 -12.58 -2.69 -18.19
C SER A 333 -11.44 -3.67 -18.41
N ILE A 334 -10.64 -3.97 -17.37
CA ILE A 334 -9.59 -4.99 -17.41
C ILE A 334 -10.19 -6.38 -17.61
N GLN A 335 -11.19 -6.75 -16.79
CA GLN A 335 -11.87 -8.04 -16.87
C GLN A 335 -12.54 -8.24 -18.23
N VAL A 336 -13.31 -7.27 -18.68
CA VAL A 336 -14.03 -7.25 -19.96
C VAL A 336 -13.06 -7.35 -21.15
N SER A 337 -11.97 -6.58 -21.13
CA SER A 337 -10.99 -6.59 -22.22
C SER A 337 -10.26 -7.93 -22.31
N GLY A 338 -9.92 -8.54 -21.16
CA GLY A 338 -9.30 -9.86 -21.11
C GLY A 338 -10.22 -10.94 -21.67
N LEU A 339 -11.49 -10.95 -21.26
CA LEU A 339 -12.48 -11.91 -21.75
C LEU A 339 -12.79 -11.69 -23.22
N ALA A 340 -12.99 -10.46 -23.67
CA ALA A 340 -13.26 -10.12 -25.06
C ALA A 340 -12.16 -10.63 -26.00
N GLN A 341 -10.90 -10.38 -25.66
CA GLN A 341 -9.76 -10.85 -26.44
C GLN A 341 -9.73 -12.39 -26.53
N ARG A 342 -10.02 -13.06 -25.44
CA ARG A 342 -10.03 -14.54 -25.39
C ARG A 342 -11.15 -15.12 -26.27
N LEU A 343 -12.37 -14.60 -26.15
CA LEU A 343 -13.52 -15.03 -26.95
C LEU A 343 -13.28 -14.81 -28.45
N VAL A 344 -12.79 -13.64 -28.83
CA VAL A 344 -12.47 -13.31 -30.24
C VAL A 344 -11.36 -14.22 -30.77
N HIS A 345 -10.27 -14.40 -30.02
CA HIS A 345 -9.13 -15.24 -30.44
C HIS A 345 -9.52 -16.70 -30.66
N THR A 346 -10.33 -17.26 -29.78
CA THR A 346 -10.77 -18.65 -29.88
C THR A 346 -11.93 -18.85 -30.83
N ALA A 347 -12.48 -17.78 -31.40
CA ALA A 347 -13.70 -17.78 -32.21
C ALA A 347 -14.90 -18.45 -31.52
N ALA A 348 -14.94 -18.35 -30.16
CA ALA A 348 -16.02 -18.90 -29.36
C ALA A 348 -17.35 -18.26 -29.77
N LYS A 349 -18.42 -19.08 -29.81
CA LYS A 349 -19.78 -18.66 -30.20
C LYS A 349 -20.64 -18.31 -28.99
N SER A 350 -20.27 -18.82 -27.81
CA SER A 350 -21.01 -18.58 -26.57
C SER A 350 -20.06 -18.48 -25.38
N ALA A 351 -20.53 -17.86 -24.29
CA ALA A 351 -19.94 -17.94 -22.97
C ALA A 351 -20.87 -18.75 -22.05
N VAL A 352 -20.34 -19.78 -21.40
CA VAL A 352 -21.11 -20.65 -20.49
C VAL A 352 -20.67 -20.35 -19.06
N VAL A 353 -21.61 -20.00 -18.18
CA VAL A 353 -21.35 -19.63 -16.78
C VAL A 353 -22.26 -20.42 -15.86
N GLY A 354 -21.69 -21.05 -14.84
CA GLY A 354 -22.48 -21.65 -13.76
C GLY A 354 -22.98 -20.57 -12.81
N ILE A 355 -24.28 -20.46 -12.63
CA ILE A 355 -24.90 -19.42 -11.80
C ILE A 355 -25.51 -20.09 -10.56
N SER A 356 -24.86 -19.89 -9.42
CA SER A 356 -25.32 -20.39 -8.12
C SER A 356 -26.27 -19.42 -7.42
N GLY A 357 -26.29 -18.14 -7.82
CA GLY A 357 -26.95 -17.08 -7.09
C GLY A 357 -26.06 -16.40 -6.03
N GLY A 358 -24.78 -16.79 -5.94
CA GLY A 358 -23.78 -16.18 -5.09
C GLY A 358 -23.00 -15.06 -5.78
N LEU A 359 -22.22 -14.30 -5.00
CA LEU A 359 -21.48 -13.10 -5.43
C LEU A 359 -20.53 -13.35 -6.61
N ASP A 360 -19.78 -14.46 -6.60
CA ASP A 360 -18.73 -14.73 -7.59
C ASP A 360 -19.30 -15.03 -8.96
N SER A 361 -20.31 -15.89 -9.01
CA SER A 361 -21.03 -16.20 -10.25
C SER A 361 -21.75 -14.97 -10.80
N THR A 362 -22.26 -14.11 -9.91
CA THR A 362 -22.89 -12.85 -10.27
C THR A 362 -21.88 -11.90 -10.92
N LEU A 363 -20.71 -11.68 -10.31
CA LEU A 363 -19.67 -10.82 -10.89
C LEU A 363 -19.21 -11.34 -12.25
N ALA A 364 -18.95 -12.65 -12.37
CA ALA A 364 -18.54 -13.27 -13.63
C ALA A 364 -19.61 -13.07 -14.73
N LEU A 365 -20.89 -13.23 -14.38
CA LEU A 365 -22.00 -12.97 -15.30
C LEU A 365 -22.06 -11.52 -15.75
N LEU A 366 -21.90 -10.55 -14.84
CA LEU A 366 -21.87 -9.12 -15.17
C LEU A 366 -20.72 -8.78 -16.11
N VAL A 367 -19.54 -9.38 -15.90
CA VAL A 367 -18.39 -9.25 -16.82
C VAL A 367 -18.72 -9.82 -18.20
N CYS A 368 -19.39 -10.99 -18.27
CA CYS A 368 -19.84 -11.57 -19.56
C CYS A 368 -20.81 -10.64 -20.28
N VAL A 369 -21.83 -10.13 -19.59
CA VAL A 369 -22.82 -9.21 -20.17
C VAL A 369 -22.14 -7.95 -20.73
N LYS A 370 -21.30 -7.28 -19.93
CA LYS A 370 -20.55 -6.11 -20.40
C LYS A 370 -19.61 -6.44 -21.58
N THR A 371 -19.02 -7.63 -21.60
CA THR A 371 -18.16 -8.08 -22.71
C THR A 371 -18.95 -8.24 -24.02
N PHE A 372 -20.10 -8.91 -23.95
CA PHE A 372 -20.94 -9.13 -25.13
C PHE A 372 -21.52 -7.81 -25.65
N ASP A 373 -22.00 -6.96 -24.77
CA ASP A 373 -22.49 -5.62 -25.14
C ASP A 373 -21.39 -4.80 -25.85
N LYS A 374 -20.16 -4.82 -25.32
CA LYS A 374 -19.04 -4.09 -25.90
C LYS A 374 -18.58 -4.65 -27.25
N LEU A 375 -18.69 -5.96 -27.44
CA LEU A 375 -18.41 -6.62 -28.73
C LEU A 375 -19.57 -6.48 -29.73
N GLY A 376 -20.73 -5.98 -29.31
CA GLY A 376 -21.94 -5.93 -30.14
C GLY A 376 -22.54 -7.32 -30.41
N TRP A 377 -22.25 -8.29 -29.52
CA TRP A 377 -22.77 -9.65 -29.63
C TRP A 377 -24.10 -9.78 -28.86
N SER A 378 -24.88 -10.81 -29.25
CA SER A 378 -26.15 -11.06 -28.59
C SER A 378 -25.96 -11.59 -27.17
N ARG A 379 -26.62 -10.98 -26.19
CA ARG A 379 -26.67 -11.54 -24.82
C ARG A 379 -27.29 -12.94 -24.77
N LYS A 380 -28.07 -13.35 -25.79
CA LYS A 380 -28.58 -14.72 -25.91
C LYS A 380 -27.51 -15.78 -26.14
N ASP A 381 -26.31 -15.36 -26.53
CA ASP A 381 -25.15 -16.25 -26.66
C ASP A 381 -24.38 -16.40 -25.32
N ILE A 382 -24.82 -15.73 -24.25
CA ILE A 382 -24.41 -16.01 -22.88
C ILE A 382 -25.38 -17.05 -22.32
N ILE A 383 -24.84 -18.21 -21.92
CA ILE A 383 -25.61 -19.34 -21.40
C ILE A 383 -25.34 -19.42 -19.89
N GLY A 384 -26.29 -18.92 -19.11
CA GLY A 384 -26.28 -19.08 -17.66
C GLY A 384 -26.91 -20.44 -17.29
N VAL A 385 -26.16 -21.25 -16.56
CA VAL A 385 -26.60 -22.59 -16.16
C VAL A 385 -26.78 -22.61 -14.65
N THR A 386 -28.02 -22.79 -14.19
CA THR A 386 -28.28 -23.11 -12.77
C THR A 386 -28.40 -24.61 -12.59
N MET A 387 -27.73 -25.17 -11.58
CA MET A 387 -27.61 -26.61 -11.39
C MET A 387 -27.98 -26.96 -9.94
N PRO A 388 -29.28 -26.99 -9.60
CA PRO A 388 -29.72 -27.31 -8.26
C PRO A 388 -29.25 -28.69 -7.82
N GLY A 389 -28.57 -28.72 -6.67
CA GLY A 389 -28.08 -29.92 -5.98
C GLY A 389 -28.86 -30.19 -4.70
N PHE A 390 -28.20 -30.82 -3.73
CA PHE A 390 -28.82 -31.17 -2.45
C PHE A 390 -28.87 -30.00 -1.47
N GLY A 391 -27.93 -29.02 -1.57
CA GLY A 391 -27.80 -27.88 -0.67
C GLY A 391 -28.33 -26.55 -1.22
N THR A 392 -28.91 -26.55 -2.42
CA THR A 392 -29.42 -25.32 -3.05
C THR A 392 -30.64 -24.78 -2.28
N THR A 393 -30.63 -23.52 -1.88
CA THR A 393 -31.73 -22.86 -1.17
C THR A 393 -32.68 -22.17 -2.13
N ASP A 394 -33.95 -22.00 -1.73
CA ASP A 394 -34.96 -21.31 -2.57
C ASP A 394 -34.53 -19.86 -2.88
N ARG A 395 -33.90 -19.16 -1.94
CA ARG A 395 -33.45 -17.76 -2.10
C ARG A 395 -32.38 -17.63 -3.18
N THR A 396 -31.31 -18.41 -3.10
CA THR A 396 -30.20 -18.37 -4.07
C THR A 396 -30.65 -18.84 -5.44
N TYR A 397 -31.51 -19.87 -5.50
CA TYR A 397 -32.09 -20.34 -6.73
C TYR A 397 -32.96 -19.27 -7.41
N THR A 398 -33.85 -18.61 -6.66
CA THR A 398 -34.69 -17.53 -7.19
C THR A 398 -33.85 -16.36 -7.68
N ASN A 399 -32.86 -15.92 -6.88
CA ASN A 399 -31.94 -14.87 -7.26
C ASN A 399 -31.17 -15.17 -8.56
N ALA A 400 -30.72 -16.43 -8.73
CA ALA A 400 -30.06 -16.85 -9.96
C ALA A 400 -30.97 -16.71 -11.19
N LEU A 401 -32.21 -17.20 -11.10
CA LEU A 401 -33.17 -17.12 -12.20
C LEU A 401 -33.58 -15.69 -12.53
N ASP A 402 -33.91 -14.90 -11.50
CA ASP A 402 -34.34 -13.51 -11.67
C ASP A 402 -33.23 -12.66 -12.31
N LEU A 403 -31.98 -12.80 -11.84
CA LEU A 403 -30.85 -12.10 -12.42
C LEU A 403 -30.60 -12.49 -13.89
N MET A 404 -30.58 -13.79 -14.21
CA MET A 404 -30.38 -14.25 -15.59
C MET A 404 -31.47 -13.76 -16.54
N ASN A 405 -32.72 -13.78 -16.09
CA ASN A 405 -33.87 -13.31 -16.87
C ASN A 405 -33.84 -11.79 -17.08
N SER A 406 -33.54 -11.02 -16.04
CA SER A 406 -33.46 -9.54 -16.13
C SER A 406 -32.33 -9.08 -17.05
N LEU A 407 -31.20 -9.78 -17.05
CA LEU A 407 -30.06 -9.50 -17.95
C LEU A 407 -30.31 -9.97 -19.40
N GLY A 408 -31.38 -10.73 -19.65
CA GLY A 408 -31.80 -11.13 -20.98
C GLY A 408 -30.94 -12.21 -21.64
N ILE A 409 -30.19 -13.00 -20.87
CA ILE A 409 -29.33 -14.09 -21.34
C ILE A 409 -30.14 -15.38 -21.64
N THR A 410 -29.48 -16.43 -22.13
CA THR A 410 -30.08 -17.77 -22.25
C THR A 410 -29.93 -18.51 -20.91
N VAL A 411 -31.06 -18.97 -20.38
CA VAL A 411 -31.12 -19.71 -19.12
C VAL A 411 -31.24 -21.19 -19.37
N ARG A 412 -30.40 -22.01 -18.72
CA ARG A 412 -30.55 -23.46 -18.65
C ARG A 412 -30.62 -23.90 -17.18
N GLU A 413 -31.54 -24.80 -16.91
CA GLU A 413 -31.67 -25.44 -15.61
C GLU A 413 -31.37 -26.95 -15.76
N VAL A 414 -30.40 -27.44 -14.99
CA VAL A 414 -29.99 -28.85 -15.02
C VAL A 414 -29.83 -29.37 -13.59
N SER A 415 -30.75 -30.21 -13.12
CA SER A 415 -30.61 -30.85 -11.81
C SER A 415 -29.50 -31.90 -11.84
N ILE A 416 -28.58 -31.82 -10.86
CA ILE A 416 -27.46 -32.77 -10.72
C ILE A 416 -27.79 -33.94 -9.79
N LYS A 417 -28.98 -33.96 -9.16
CA LYS A 417 -29.31 -34.91 -8.09
C LYS A 417 -29.21 -36.35 -8.53
N GLU A 418 -29.86 -36.71 -9.63
CA GLU A 418 -29.88 -38.09 -10.12
C GLU A 418 -28.48 -38.56 -10.55
N ALA A 419 -27.72 -37.72 -11.22
CA ALA A 419 -26.36 -38.03 -11.62
C ALA A 419 -25.45 -38.28 -10.40
N CYS A 420 -25.53 -37.40 -9.37
CA CYS A 420 -24.80 -37.60 -8.13
C CYS A 420 -25.23 -38.86 -7.37
N ILE A 421 -26.52 -39.16 -7.30
CA ILE A 421 -27.04 -40.42 -6.68
C ILE A 421 -26.46 -41.63 -7.40
N GLN A 422 -26.45 -41.63 -8.73
CA GLN A 422 -25.86 -42.72 -9.49
C GLN A 422 -24.35 -42.82 -9.24
N HIS A 423 -23.66 -41.70 -9.25
CA HIS A 423 -22.21 -41.63 -8.97
C HIS A 423 -21.87 -42.19 -7.58
N PHE A 424 -22.62 -41.82 -6.52
CA PHE A 424 -22.42 -42.36 -5.17
C PHE A 424 -22.57 -43.87 -5.12
N LYS A 425 -23.58 -44.44 -5.83
CA LYS A 425 -23.74 -45.89 -5.94
C LYS A 425 -22.54 -46.54 -6.64
N ASP A 426 -22.03 -45.95 -7.70
CA ASP A 426 -20.92 -46.49 -8.49
C ASP A 426 -19.60 -46.54 -7.73
N ILE A 427 -19.42 -45.64 -6.71
CA ILE A 427 -18.23 -45.59 -5.86
C ILE A 427 -18.45 -46.15 -4.44
N ASP A 428 -19.58 -46.82 -4.19
CA ASP A 428 -19.97 -47.38 -2.89
C ASP A 428 -19.97 -46.32 -1.74
N HIS A 429 -20.35 -45.07 -2.04
CA HIS A 429 -20.47 -43.97 -1.05
C HIS A 429 -21.90 -43.88 -0.52
N ASP A 430 -22.05 -43.82 0.80
CA ASP A 430 -23.35 -43.66 1.45
C ASP A 430 -23.82 -42.20 1.31
N ILE A 431 -25.00 -41.98 0.72
CA ILE A 431 -25.58 -40.65 0.48
C ILE A 431 -25.88 -39.90 1.78
N ASP A 432 -26.06 -40.56 2.89
CA ASP A 432 -26.34 -39.96 4.18
C ASP A 432 -25.05 -39.46 4.87
N VAL A 433 -23.87 -39.79 4.33
CA VAL A 433 -22.56 -39.30 4.81
C VAL A 433 -22.16 -38.02 4.07
N HIS A 434 -22.38 -36.86 4.69
CA HIS A 434 -22.09 -35.55 4.11
C HIS A 434 -20.63 -35.14 4.36
N ASP A 435 -19.72 -35.85 3.73
CA ASP A 435 -18.27 -35.59 3.81
C ASP A 435 -17.70 -34.89 2.56
N VAL A 436 -16.38 -34.82 2.47
CA VAL A 436 -15.67 -34.20 1.34
C VAL A 436 -15.97 -34.92 0.00
N VAL A 437 -16.31 -36.21 0.00
CA VAL A 437 -16.68 -36.95 -1.22
C VAL A 437 -18.04 -36.48 -1.71
N TYR A 438 -19.00 -36.35 -0.79
CA TYR A 438 -20.34 -35.83 -1.06
C TYR A 438 -20.32 -34.43 -1.68
N GLU A 439 -19.51 -33.53 -1.13
CA GLU A 439 -19.37 -32.16 -1.63
C GLU A 439 -18.67 -32.12 -2.99
N ASN A 440 -17.51 -32.79 -3.10
CA ASN A 440 -16.69 -32.75 -4.30
C ASN A 440 -17.35 -33.45 -5.52
N ALA A 441 -18.15 -34.48 -5.32
CA ALA A 441 -18.88 -35.11 -6.40
C ALA A 441 -19.86 -34.13 -7.05
N GLN A 442 -20.62 -33.37 -6.26
CA GLN A 442 -21.56 -32.39 -6.78
C GLN A 442 -20.83 -31.27 -7.56
N ALA A 443 -19.71 -30.77 -7.03
CA ALA A 443 -18.94 -29.71 -7.69
C ALA A 443 -18.34 -30.17 -9.03
N ARG A 444 -17.86 -31.42 -9.11
CA ARG A 444 -17.34 -32.01 -10.36
C ARG A 444 -18.42 -32.26 -11.38
N GLU A 445 -19.59 -32.74 -10.95
CA GLU A 445 -20.74 -32.92 -11.83
C GLU A 445 -21.17 -31.61 -12.49
N ARG A 446 -21.25 -30.53 -11.72
CA ARG A 446 -21.53 -29.19 -12.27
C ARG A 446 -20.49 -28.76 -13.31
N THR A 447 -19.22 -29.00 -13.04
CA THR A 447 -18.14 -28.60 -13.96
C THR A 447 -18.20 -29.42 -15.26
N GLN A 448 -18.46 -30.75 -15.18
CA GLN A 448 -18.62 -31.60 -16.35
C GLN A 448 -19.75 -31.09 -17.25
N ILE A 449 -20.92 -30.81 -16.69
CA ILE A 449 -22.08 -30.27 -17.41
C ILE A 449 -21.73 -28.97 -18.13
N LEU A 450 -21.06 -28.04 -17.45
CA LEU A 450 -20.65 -26.74 -18.05
C LEU A 450 -19.70 -26.95 -19.24
N MET A 451 -18.71 -27.84 -19.10
CA MET A 451 -17.75 -28.15 -20.17
C MET A 451 -18.41 -28.75 -21.39
N ASP A 452 -19.37 -29.69 -21.18
CA ASP A 452 -20.10 -30.35 -22.26
C ASP A 452 -21.07 -29.39 -22.97
N ILE A 453 -21.73 -28.48 -22.22
CA ILE A 453 -22.55 -27.42 -22.82
C ILE A 453 -21.67 -26.48 -23.66
N ALA A 454 -20.49 -26.11 -23.17
CA ALA A 454 -19.58 -25.27 -23.93
C ALA A 454 -19.14 -25.95 -25.24
N ASN A 455 -18.87 -27.27 -25.22
CA ASN A 455 -18.57 -28.03 -26.43
C ASN A 455 -19.74 -28.05 -27.41
N GLN A 456 -20.98 -28.30 -26.91
CA GLN A 456 -22.20 -28.31 -27.74
C GLN A 456 -22.45 -26.97 -28.44
N THR A 457 -22.10 -25.86 -27.79
CA THR A 457 -22.41 -24.49 -28.24
C THR A 457 -21.21 -23.77 -28.85
N TRP A 458 -20.10 -24.50 -29.06
CA TRP A 458 -18.83 -23.90 -29.54
C TRP A 458 -18.41 -22.72 -28.68
N GLY A 459 -18.61 -22.85 -27.38
CA GLY A 459 -18.43 -21.81 -26.38
C GLY A 459 -17.23 -22.03 -25.47
N MET A 460 -17.16 -21.19 -24.47
CA MET A 460 -16.11 -21.20 -23.45
C MET A 460 -16.73 -21.16 -22.07
N VAL A 461 -16.25 -22.02 -21.16
CA VAL A 461 -16.62 -21.95 -19.74
C VAL A 461 -15.88 -20.82 -19.05
N ILE A 462 -16.63 -19.90 -18.46
CA ILE A 462 -16.09 -18.75 -17.71
C ILE A 462 -16.06 -19.11 -16.22
N GLY A 463 -14.86 -19.02 -15.63
CA GLY A 463 -14.64 -19.32 -14.23
C GLY A 463 -15.07 -18.18 -13.31
N THR A 464 -15.64 -18.56 -12.18
CA THR A 464 -16.22 -17.66 -11.20
C THR A 464 -15.36 -17.50 -9.95
N GLY A 465 -14.41 -18.42 -9.67
CA GLY A 465 -13.57 -18.42 -8.47
C GLY A 465 -12.77 -17.16 -8.31
N ASP A 466 -12.77 -16.59 -7.10
CA ASP A 466 -12.10 -15.36 -6.74
C ASP A 466 -10.70 -15.59 -6.14
N LEU A 467 -9.96 -14.50 -5.91
CA LEU A 467 -8.61 -14.53 -5.38
C LEU A 467 -8.53 -15.14 -3.98
N SER A 468 -9.49 -14.86 -3.10
CA SER A 468 -9.49 -15.29 -1.70
C SER A 468 -9.75 -16.79 -1.58
N GLU A 469 -10.71 -17.31 -2.35
CA GLU A 469 -10.96 -18.74 -2.45
C GLU A 469 -9.75 -19.49 -3.00
N LEU A 470 -9.13 -18.97 -4.04
CA LEU A 470 -7.93 -19.54 -4.63
C LEU A 470 -6.73 -19.50 -3.66
N ALA A 471 -6.60 -18.45 -2.86
CA ALA A 471 -5.55 -18.33 -1.85
C ALA A 471 -5.70 -19.41 -0.76
N LEU A 472 -6.91 -19.60 -0.26
CA LEU A 472 -7.23 -20.59 0.76
C LEU A 472 -7.38 -22.02 0.20
N GLY A 473 -7.43 -22.17 -1.14
CA GLY A 473 -7.75 -23.41 -1.82
C GLY A 473 -9.17 -23.89 -1.47
N TRP A 474 -10.08 -22.96 -1.22
CA TRP A 474 -11.49 -23.24 -0.92
C TRP A 474 -12.28 -23.44 -2.22
N ALA A 475 -11.93 -24.49 -2.93
CA ALA A 475 -12.53 -24.93 -4.17
C ALA A 475 -12.25 -26.42 -4.37
N THR A 476 -13.14 -27.12 -5.04
CA THR A 476 -12.95 -28.52 -5.38
C THR A 476 -11.96 -28.66 -6.53
N TYR A 477 -10.86 -29.40 -6.29
CA TYR A 477 -9.91 -29.72 -7.35
C TYR A 477 -10.58 -30.45 -8.50
N ASN A 478 -10.35 -29.98 -9.74
CA ASN A 478 -11.02 -30.48 -10.95
C ASN A 478 -12.57 -30.37 -10.88
N GLY A 479 -13.06 -29.40 -10.12
CA GLY A 479 -14.47 -29.04 -10.04
C GLY A 479 -14.59 -27.52 -10.32
N ASP A 480 -15.19 -26.81 -9.41
CA ASP A 480 -15.43 -25.36 -9.50
C ASP A 480 -14.16 -24.50 -9.65
N HIS A 481 -12.98 -24.99 -9.27
CA HIS A 481 -11.72 -24.30 -9.52
C HIS A 481 -11.27 -24.33 -10.99
N MET A 482 -11.90 -25.16 -11.85
CA MET A 482 -11.54 -25.31 -13.26
C MET A 482 -12.50 -24.58 -14.19
N SER A 483 -11.93 -23.93 -15.18
CA SER A 483 -12.65 -23.25 -16.24
C SER A 483 -11.72 -23.06 -17.45
N MET A 484 -12.25 -22.51 -18.55
CA MET A 484 -11.42 -22.17 -19.72
C MET A 484 -10.85 -20.76 -19.63
N TYR A 485 -11.47 -19.86 -18.84
CA TYR A 485 -10.97 -18.52 -18.53
C TYR A 485 -11.56 -18.00 -17.21
N GLY A 486 -10.73 -17.67 -16.23
CA GLY A 486 -11.15 -17.20 -14.90
C GLY A 486 -11.16 -15.67 -14.80
N VAL A 487 -12.33 -15.05 -14.92
CA VAL A 487 -12.43 -13.57 -14.92
C VAL A 487 -12.24 -12.94 -13.55
N ASN A 488 -12.51 -13.67 -12.46
CA ASN A 488 -12.41 -13.16 -11.09
C ASN A 488 -11.12 -13.57 -10.36
N GLY A 489 -10.25 -14.37 -10.98
CA GLY A 489 -9.11 -15.03 -10.32
C GLY A 489 -8.08 -14.09 -9.65
N SER A 490 -8.13 -12.80 -9.90
CA SER A 490 -7.32 -11.80 -9.18
C SER A 490 -8.16 -10.72 -8.46
N VAL A 491 -9.45 -10.98 -8.26
CA VAL A 491 -10.37 -10.10 -7.52
C VAL A 491 -10.66 -10.75 -6.16
N PRO A 492 -10.27 -10.17 -5.02
CA PRO A 492 -10.55 -10.75 -3.71
C PRO A 492 -12.01 -10.62 -3.31
N LYS A 493 -12.48 -11.48 -2.41
CA LYS A 493 -13.88 -11.58 -1.98
C LYS A 493 -14.46 -10.24 -1.50
N THR A 494 -13.70 -9.48 -0.72
CA THR A 494 -14.10 -8.16 -0.25
C THR A 494 -14.37 -7.19 -1.40
N LEU A 495 -13.54 -7.25 -2.45
CA LEU A 495 -13.70 -6.42 -3.64
C LEU A 495 -14.86 -6.93 -4.54
N VAL A 496 -15.07 -8.26 -4.65
CA VAL A 496 -16.22 -8.84 -5.38
C VAL A 496 -17.54 -8.27 -4.84
N LYS A 497 -17.72 -8.33 -3.53
CA LYS A 497 -18.92 -7.79 -2.85
C LYS A 497 -19.13 -6.30 -3.18
N TYR A 498 -18.04 -5.56 -3.14
CA TYR A 498 -18.05 -4.13 -3.42
C TYR A 498 -18.42 -3.80 -4.88
N LEU A 499 -17.83 -4.51 -5.83
CA LEU A 499 -18.09 -4.32 -7.26
C LEU A 499 -19.53 -4.67 -7.63
N VAL A 500 -20.08 -5.78 -7.11
CA VAL A 500 -21.50 -6.15 -7.35
C VAL A 500 -22.42 -5.07 -6.83
N LYS A 501 -22.16 -4.53 -5.63
CA LYS A 501 -22.93 -3.42 -5.08
C LYS A 501 -22.83 -2.16 -5.95
N TRP A 502 -21.61 -1.81 -6.39
CA TRP A 502 -21.37 -0.66 -7.24
C TRP A 502 -22.12 -0.76 -8.58
N VAL A 503 -22.10 -1.94 -9.23
CA VAL A 503 -22.86 -2.17 -10.47
C VAL A 503 -24.36 -2.04 -10.23
N ALA A 504 -24.87 -2.59 -9.13
CA ALA A 504 -26.29 -2.45 -8.75
C ALA A 504 -26.73 -0.99 -8.63
N GLU A 505 -25.86 -0.14 -8.08
CA GLU A 505 -26.17 1.27 -7.80
C GLU A 505 -25.98 2.19 -9.03
N ASN A 506 -25.13 1.81 -10.00
CA ASN A 506 -24.73 2.73 -11.09
C ASN A 506 -25.13 2.28 -12.51
N ASP A 507 -25.30 0.96 -12.76
CA ASP A 507 -25.41 0.42 -14.12
C ASP A 507 -26.71 -0.36 -14.41
N MET A 508 -27.60 -0.53 -13.42
CA MET A 508 -28.75 -1.42 -13.53
C MET A 508 -30.11 -0.72 -13.42
N ASP A 509 -31.13 -1.32 -14.04
CA ASP A 509 -32.52 -0.96 -13.78
C ASP A 509 -32.96 -1.39 -12.37
N GLU A 510 -34.10 -0.88 -11.89
CA GLU A 510 -34.56 -1.09 -10.52
C GLU A 510 -34.78 -2.59 -10.18
N ALA A 511 -35.27 -3.41 -11.13
CA ALA A 511 -35.51 -4.82 -10.90
C ALA A 511 -34.19 -5.58 -10.70
N SER A 512 -33.22 -5.40 -11.61
CA SER A 512 -31.88 -6.00 -11.53
C SER A 512 -31.14 -5.51 -10.28
N ARG A 513 -31.27 -4.21 -9.94
CA ARG A 513 -30.71 -3.62 -8.73
C ARG A 513 -31.16 -4.31 -7.45
N MET A 514 -32.47 -4.52 -7.30
CA MET A 514 -33.01 -5.20 -6.11
C MET A 514 -32.48 -6.62 -5.96
N THR A 515 -32.42 -7.38 -7.06
CA THR A 515 -31.86 -8.75 -7.06
C THR A 515 -30.37 -8.74 -6.68
N LEU A 516 -29.58 -7.83 -7.25
CA LEU A 516 -28.14 -7.72 -6.94
C LEU A 516 -27.91 -7.34 -5.47
N LEU A 517 -28.70 -6.43 -4.90
CA LEU A 517 -28.58 -6.08 -3.49
C LEU A 517 -28.97 -7.23 -2.57
N ASP A 518 -30.00 -8.03 -2.93
CA ASP A 518 -30.34 -9.24 -2.18
C ASP A 518 -29.22 -10.29 -2.22
N ILE A 519 -28.54 -10.44 -3.36
CA ILE A 519 -27.34 -11.30 -3.47
C ILE A 519 -26.20 -10.80 -2.57
N VAL A 520 -25.97 -9.48 -2.52
CA VAL A 520 -24.94 -8.85 -1.66
C VAL A 520 -25.20 -9.13 -0.18
N ASP A 521 -26.46 -9.20 0.22
CA ASP A 521 -26.90 -9.45 1.61
C ASP A 521 -27.06 -10.95 1.96
N THR A 522 -26.86 -11.83 0.99
CA THR A 522 -26.95 -13.28 1.21
C THR A 522 -25.65 -13.80 1.85
N PRO A 523 -25.70 -14.59 2.95
CA PRO A 523 -24.52 -15.21 3.54
C PRO A 523 -23.77 -16.11 2.56
N ILE A 524 -22.43 -16.08 2.61
CA ILE A 524 -21.58 -16.90 1.74
C ILE A 524 -21.64 -18.36 2.18
N SER A 525 -22.12 -19.24 1.28
CA SER A 525 -22.25 -20.67 1.52
C SER A 525 -21.86 -21.47 0.28
N PRO A 526 -21.20 -22.64 0.43
CA PRO A 526 -20.89 -23.51 -0.70
C PRO A 526 -22.12 -24.23 -1.26
N GLU A 527 -23.27 -24.22 -0.55
CA GLU A 527 -24.55 -24.85 -0.96
C GLU A 527 -24.42 -26.31 -1.41
N LEU A 528 -23.57 -27.08 -0.76
CA LEU A 528 -23.32 -28.49 -1.07
C LEU A 528 -23.98 -29.43 -0.07
N ILE A 529 -24.22 -28.97 1.17
CA ILE A 529 -24.87 -29.72 2.23
C ILE A 529 -26.33 -29.26 2.36
N PRO A 530 -27.29 -30.18 2.55
CA PRO A 530 -28.70 -29.82 2.71
C PRO A 530 -28.96 -28.81 3.82
N ALA A 531 -29.90 -27.89 3.59
CA ALA A 531 -30.36 -26.94 4.59
C ALA A 531 -30.93 -27.64 5.85
N ASP A 532 -31.09 -26.93 6.96
CA ASP A 532 -31.76 -27.44 8.14
C ASP A 532 -33.28 -27.67 7.90
N GLU A 533 -33.97 -28.23 8.90
CA GLU A 533 -35.42 -28.52 8.83
C GLU A 533 -36.28 -27.24 8.63
N ASN A 534 -35.70 -26.05 8.88
CA ASN A 534 -36.35 -24.74 8.71
C ASN A 534 -35.95 -24.04 7.40
N GLY A 535 -35.14 -24.66 6.54
CA GLY A 535 -34.66 -24.10 5.29
C GLY A 535 -33.48 -23.15 5.43
N ASN A 536 -32.85 -23.05 6.61
CA ASN A 536 -31.70 -22.17 6.80
C ASN A 536 -30.40 -22.84 6.30
N ILE A 537 -29.47 -22.01 5.85
CA ILE A 537 -28.12 -22.43 5.46
C ILE A 537 -27.41 -23.05 6.68
N LYS A 538 -27.08 -24.34 6.60
CA LYS A 538 -26.45 -25.10 7.67
C LYS A 538 -24.92 -24.91 7.69
N GLN A 539 -24.33 -24.61 6.55
CA GLN A 539 -22.89 -24.48 6.38
C GLN A 539 -22.54 -23.07 5.90
N ILE A 540 -22.10 -22.20 6.81
CA ILE A 540 -21.55 -20.88 6.46
C ILE A 540 -20.06 -21.05 6.22
N THR A 541 -19.59 -20.61 5.06
CA THR A 541 -18.17 -20.74 4.68
C THR A 541 -17.24 -20.10 5.71
N GLU A 542 -17.59 -18.91 6.20
CA GLU A 542 -16.77 -18.17 7.14
C GLU A 542 -16.63 -18.83 8.53
N ASP A 543 -17.58 -19.69 8.92
CA ASP A 543 -17.47 -20.51 10.15
C ASP A 543 -16.39 -21.58 10.04
N LEU A 544 -16.11 -22.06 8.82
CA LEU A 544 -15.16 -23.14 8.55
C LEU A 544 -13.76 -22.64 8.21
N VAL A 545 -13.66 -21.59 7.41
CA VAL A 545 -12.37 -21.07 6.93
C VAL A 545 -11.98 -19.76 7.57
N GLY A 546 -12.92 -19.03 8.17
CA GLY A 546 -12.75 -17.72 8.77
C GLY A 546 -13.27 -16.56 7.91
N PRO A 547 -13.42 -15.37 8.50
CA PRO A 547 -13.88 -14.18 7.80
C PRO A 547 -12.97 -13.80 6.64
N TYR A 548 -13.54 -13.63 5.45
CA TYR A 548 -12.78 -13.25 4.26
C TYR A 548 -12.07 -11.91 4.40
N GLU A 549 -12.61 -10.97 5.16
CA GLU A 549 -11.94 -9.69 5.38
C GLU A 549 -10.60 -9.84 6.12
N LEU A 550 -10.48 -10.78 7.07
CA LEU A 550 -9.21 -11.11 7.71
C LEU A 550 -8.25 -11.78 6.71
N HIS A 551 -8.75 -12.73 5.90
CA HIS A 551 -7.92 -13.43 4.93
C HIS A 551 -7.41 -12.50 3.82
N ASP A 552 -8.23 -11.59 3.33
CA ASP A 552 -7.83 -10.58 2.34
C ASP A 552 -6.79 -9.62 2.93
N PHE A 553 -6.96 -9.21 4.19
CA PHE A 553 -5.97 -8.43 4.91
C PHE A 553 -4.63 -9.19 5.04
N PHE A 554 -4.66 -10.46 5.47
CA PHE A 554 -3.45 -11.28 5.59
C PHE A 554 -2.78 -11.50 4.23
N LEU A 555 -3.57 -11.80 3.20
CA LEU A 555 -3.11 -12.01 1.83
C LEU A 555 -2.40 -10.77 1.28
N TYR A 556 -2.98 -9.59 1.48
CA TYR A 556 -2.39 -8.33 1.05
C TYR A 556 -1.02 -8.10 1.67
N TYR A 557 -0.93 -8.14 2.99
CA TYR A 557 0.31 -7.87 3.69
C TYR A 557 1.37 -8.96 3.49
N PHE A 558 0.95 -10.20 3.32
CA PHE A 558 1.86 -11.31 3.04
C PHE A 558 2.45 -11.23 1.63
N LEU A 559 1.62 -11.07 0.60
CA LEU A 559 2.07 -11.13 -0.79
C LEU A 559 2.55 -9.78 -1.33
N ARG A 560 1.83 -8.70 -1.02
CA ARG A 560 2.17 -7.38 -1.56
C ARG A 560 3.31 -6.72 -0.79
N CYS A 561 3.34 -6.92 0.52
CA CYS A 561 4.31 -6.25 1.39
C CYS A 561 5.44 -7.18 1.88
N GLY A 562 5.30 -8.49 1.70
CA GLY A 562 6.28 -9.48 2.16
C GLY A 562 6.40 -9.55 3.70
N PHE A 563 5.32 -9.21 4.42
CA PHE A 563 5.37 -9.16 5.88
C PHE A 563 5.39 -10.55 6.51
N ARG A 564 6.10 -10.65 7.61
CA ARG A 564 6.14 -11.83 8.45
C ARG A 564 4.87 -11.94 9.32
N PRO A 565 4.51 -13.16 9.78
CA PRO A 565 3.29 -13.40 10.56
C PRO A 565 3.10 -12.49 11.76
N SER A 566 4.14 -12.25 12.56
CA SER A 566 4.07 -11.39 13.74
C SER A 566 3.72 -9.93 13.43
N LYS A 567 4.22 -9.40 12.30
CA LYS A 567 3.89 -8.05 11.84
C LYS A 567 2.45 -7.99 11.32
N ILE A 568 2.02 -8.99 10.54
CA ILE A 568 0.64 -9.09 10.06
C ILE A 568 -0.33 -9.15 11.24
N PHE A 569 -0.04 -9.97 12.24
CA PHE A 569 -0.84 -10.08 13.47
C PHE A 569 -0.93 -8.73 14.21
N PHE A 570 0.21 -8.09 14.44
CA PHE A 570 0.27 -6.77 15.10
C PHE A 570 -0.61 -5.73 14.39
N LEU A 571 -0.57 -5.68 13.05
CA LEU A 571 -1.39 -4.77 12.26
C LEU A 571 -2.87 -5.14 12.32
N ALA A 572 -3.20 -6.43 12.21
CA ALA A 572 -4.58 -6.92 12.24
C ALA A 572 -5.25 -6.62 13.60
N VAL A 573 -4.57 -6.89 14.72
CA VAL A 573 -5.08 -6.57 16.06
C VAL A 573 -5.43 -5.08 16.20
N ARG A 574 -4.60 -4.19 15.66
CA ARG A 574 -4.87 -2.74 15.69
C ARG A 574 -6.02 -2.33 14.77
N THR A 575 -6.07 -2.93 13.58
CA THR A 575 -7.06 -2.58 12.55
C THR A 575 -8.46 -3.06 12.91
N PHE A 576 -8.55 -4.27 13.46
CA PHE A 576 -9.81 -4.94 13.76
C PHE A 576 -10.15 -4.97 15.27
N LYS A 577 -9.52 -4.12 16.09
CA LYS A 577 -9.65 -4.10 17.57
C LYS A 577 -11.09 -4.07 18.10
N ASP A 578 -12.02 -3.48 17.34
CA ASP A 578 -13.43 -3.33 17.72
C ASP A 578 -14.33 -4.41 17.08
N VAL A 579 -13.76 -5.33 16.29
CA VAL A 579 -14.47 -6.37 15.53
C VAL A 579 -14.07 -7.77 15.98
N TYR A 580 -12.77 -8.02 16.14
CA TYR A 580 -12.23 -9.34 16.49
C TYR A 580 -11.24 -9.24 17.66
N ASP A 581 -11.28 -10.24 18.56
CA ASP A 581 -10.27 -10.40 19.59
C ASP A 581 -8.96 -11.02 19.04
N GLU A 582 -7.90 -10.92 19.81
CA GLU A 582 -6.56 -11.38 19.42
C GLU A 582 -6.51 -12.90 19.17
N GLU A 583 -7.27 -13.69 19.94
CA GLU A 583 -7.33 -15.15 19.78
C GLU A 583 -7.97 -15.52 18.44
N THR A 584 -9.05 -14.85 18.07
CA THR A 584 -9.73 -15.03 16.80
C THR A 584 -8.81 -14.68 15.63
N ILE A 585 -8.12 -13.52 15.70
CA ILE A 585 -7.16 -13.11 14.67
C ILE A 585 -6.02 -14.13 14.55
N LYS A 586 -5.45 -14.57 15.68
CA LYS A 586 -4.37 -15.59 15.71
C LYS A 586 -4.81 -16.92 15.10
N LYS A 587 -6.00 -17.41 15.47
CA LYS A 587 -6.61 -18.64 14.93
C LYS A 587 -6.70 -18.59 13.41
N TRP A 588 -7.22 -17.50 12.87
CA TRP A 588 -7.44 -17.38 11.42
C TRP A 588 -6.15 -17.11 10.65
N LEU A 589 -5.19 -16.40 11.26
CA LEU A 589 -3.85 -16.26 10.68
C LEU A 589 -3.13 -17.62 10.58
N GLN A 590 -3.25 -18.47 11.59
CA GLN A 590 -2.72 -19.84 11.54
C GLN A 590 -3.41 -20.66 10.46
N THR A 591 -4.72 -20.56 10.35
CA THR A 591 -5.52 -21.22 9.30
C THR A 591 -5.12 -20.74 7.91
N PHE A 592 -4.93 -19.42 7.73
CA PHE A 592 -4.46 -18.82 6.49
C PHE A 592 -3.14 -19.45 6.04
N PHE A 593 -2.09 -19.42 6.85
CA PHE A 593 -0.79 -19.97 6.45
C PHE A 593 -0.85 -21.48 6.18
N ARG A 594 -1.52 -22.24 7.04
CA ARG A 594 -1.69 -23.67 6.83
C ARG A 594 -2.36 -23.98 5.47
N ARG A 595 -3.47 -23.32 5.18
CA ARG A 595 -4.20 -23.53 3.93
C ARG A 595 -3.46 -22.99 2.72
N PHE A 596 -2.91 -21.78 2.81
CA PHE A 596 -2.18 -21.16 1.71
C PHE A 596 -1.04 -22.07 1.20
N PHE A 597 -0.29 -22.67 2.10
CA PHE A 597 0.79 -23.59 1.71
C PHE A 597 0.25 -24.96 1.23
N ASN A 598 -0.60 -25.61 2.01
CA ASN A 598 -1.08 -26.95 1.70
C ASN A 598 -1.92 -27.03 0.42
N GLN A 599 -2.53 -25.93 -0.01
CA GLN A 599 -3.40 -25.88 -1.18
C GLN A 599 -2.70 -25.36 -2.45
N GLN A 600 -1.38 -25.18 -2.43
CA GLN A 600 -0.62 -24.68 -3.58
C GLN A 600 -0.80 -25.55 -4.83
N PHE A 601 -0.92 -26.87 -4.69
CA PHE A 601 -1.12 -27.77 -5.82
C PHE A 601 -2.36 -27.42 -6.68
N LYS A 602 -3.42 -26.88 -6.05
CA LYS A 602 -4.60 -26.40 -6.77
C LYS A 602 -4.27 -25.17 -7.64
N ARG A 603 -3.43 -24.27 -7.12
CA ARG A 603 -3.02 -23.06 -7.85
C ARG A 603 -2.07 -23.36 -9.02
N SER A 604 -1.34 -24.46 -8.96
CA SER A 604 -0.40 -24.85 -10.02
C SER A 604 -1.06 -25.12 -11.37
N CYS A 605 -2.37 -25.39 -11.40
CA CYS A 605 -3.15 -25.65 -12.61
C CYS A 605 -4.28 -24.64 -12.85
N LEU A 606 -4.18 -23.43 -12.27
CA LEU A 606 -5.20 -22.40 -12.48
C LEU A 606 -5.37 -22.03 -13.96
N PRO A 607 -6.62 -21.83 -14.42
CA PRO A 607 -6.90 -21.31 -15.76
C PRO A 607 -6.30 -19.91 -15.94
N ASP A 608 -6.18 -19.49 -17.21
CA ASP A 608 -5.83 -18.12 -17.53
C ASP A 608 -6.91 -17.15 -17.04
N GLY A 609 -6.50 -15.94 -16.69
CA GLY A 609 -7.39 -14.86 -16.29
C GLY A 609 -6.64 -13.54 -16.20
N PRO A 610 -7.35 -12.40 -16.21
CA PRO A 610 -6.70 -11.09 -16.15
C PRO A 610 -6.18 -10.80 -14.74
N LYS A 611 -5.00 -10.17 -14.65
CA LYS A 611 -4.55 -9.54 -13.42
C LYS A 611 -5.24 -8.19 -13.29
N VAL A 612 -6.06 -8.03 -12.27
CA VAL A 612 -6.84 -6.81 -12.01
C VAL A 612 -6.12 -5.91 -11.00
N GLY A 613 -5.77 -6.45 -9.85
CA GLY A 613 -5.15 -5.72 -8.75
C GLY A 613 -3.63 -5.87 -8.68
N SER A 614 -3.06 -5.44 -7.56
CA SER A 614 -1.61 -5.51 -7.30
C SER A 614 -1.09 -6.94 -7.08
N ILE A 615 -1.98 -7.91 -6.83
CA ILE A 615 -1.65 -9.31 -6.53
C ILE A 615 -2.35 -10.25 -7.51
N SER A 616 -1.61 -11.27 -7.96
CA SER A 616 -2.12 -12.43 -8.69
C SER A 616 -1.39 -13.67 -8.22
N ILE A 617 -2.13 -14.70 -7.85
CA ILE A 617 -1.59 -16.00 -7.42
C ILE A 617 -1.56 -17.04 -8.56
N SER A 618 -1.76 -16.59 -9.80
CA SER A 618 -1.53 -17.41 -10.98
C SER A 618 -0.08 -17.91 -11.02
N PRO A 619 0.18 -19.18 -11.34
CA PRO A 619 1.55 -19.71 -11.44
C PRO A 619 2.37 -19.05 -12.57
N ARG A 620 1.72 -18.32 -13.46
CA ARG A 620 2.32 -17.52 -14.53
C ARG A 620 2.58 -16.06 -14.13
N GLY A 621 2.02 -15.64 -12.97
CA GLY A 621 2.02 -14.26 -12.46
C GLY A 621 3.01 -14.02 -11.33
N ASP A 622 2.52 -13.39 -10.27
CA ASP A 622 3.32 -12.80 -9.19
C ASP A 622 3.85 -13.83 -8.19
N TRP A 623 3.16 -14.98 -8.04
CA TRP A 623 3.49 -15.96 -7.01
C TRP A 623 3.78 -17.34 -7.59
N ARG A 624 5.01 -17.81 -7.42
CA ARG A 624 5.50 -19.11 -7.90
C ARG A 624 6.10 -19.90 -6.75
N MET A 625 5.27 -20.64 -6.06
CA MET A 625 5.68 -21.46 -4.92
C MET A 625 5.61 -22.95 -5.31
N PRO A 626 6.58 -23.79 -4.90
CA PRO A 626 6.46 -25.23 -5.06
C PRO A 626 5.29 -25.77 -4.23
N SER A 627 4.60 -26.81 -4.75
CA SER A 627 3.40 -27.37 -4.11
C SER A 627 3.68 -28.11 -2.80
N ASP A 628 4.93 -28.45 -2.55
CA ASP A 628 5.43 -29.18 -1.39
C ASP A 628 6.25 -28.29 -0.43
N ALA A 629 6.10 -26.96 -0.55
CA ALA A 629 6.72 -26.02 0.38
C ALA A 629 6.15 -26.19 1.80
N SER A 630 7.03 -26.23 2.81
CA SER A 630 6.63 -26.32 4.22
C SER A 630 6.19 -24.97 4.77
N SER A 631 5.06 -24.96 5.47
CA SER A 631 4.54 -23.81 6.23
C SER A 631 5.14 -23.67 7.64
N GLU A 632 5.98 -24.60 8.06
CA GLU A 632 6.45 -24.78 9.44
C GLU A 632 7.03 -23.51 10.08
N MET A 633 7.81 -22.73 9.32
CA MET A 633 8.42 -21.51 9.85
C MET A 633 7.35 -20.44 10.18
N TRP A 634 6.37 -20.27 9.30
CA TRP A 634 5.29 -19.29 9.48
C TRP A 634 4.35 -19.72 10.61
N LEU A 635 3.98 -20.99 10.69
CA LEU A 635 3.11 -21.53 11.74
C LEU A 635 3.77 -21.41 13.11
N ARG A 636 5.05 -21.75 13.24
CA ARG A 636 5.82 -21.62 14.48
C ARG A 636 5.89 -20.17 14.95
N GLU A 637 6.04 -19.21 14.01
CA GLU A 637 6.02 -17.80 14.37
C GLU A 637 4.63 -17.37 14.87
N VAL A 638 3.53 -17.82 14.22
CA VAL A 638 2.17 -17.56 14.71
C VAL A 638 1.93 -18.18 16.09
N GLU A 639 2.40 -19.39 16.33
CA GLU A 639 2.28 -20.07 17.63
C GLU A 639 2.98 -19.31 18.75
N SER A 640 4.13 -18.68 18.45
CA SER A 640 4.91 -17.90 19.40
C SER A 640 4.32 -16.52 19.75
N LEU A 641 3.24 -16.10 19.10
CA LEU A 641 2.55 -14.85 19.42
C LEU A 641 1.86 -14.97 20.78
N ALA A 642 2.08 -13.98 21.64
CA ALA A 642 1.50 -13.91 22.98
C ALA A 642 0.05 -13.48 22.91
#